data_6972178894d27c21bb50a3401acb2ade
#
_entry.id   6972178894d27c21bb50a3401acb2ade
#
_cell.length_a   1.000
_cell.length_b   1.000
_cell.length_c   1.000
_cell.angle_alpha   90.00
_cell.angle_beta   90.00
_cell.angle_gamma   90.00
#
_symmetry.space_group_name_H-M   'P 1'
#
loop_
_entity.id
_entity.type
_entity.pdbx_description
1 polymer ?
#
loop_
_entity_poly.entity_id
_entity_poly.type
_entity_poly.pdbx_seq_one_letter_code
_entity_poly.pdbx_strand_id
1 'polypeptide(L)'
;MKKRLMLTLVCLMAAISWVAAQNSPITGIVISAEDNEPIIGASVLVKGSTTGAVTDLDGKFTITDAPAGATTLQVSFVGMITQEVPITPGTIRVTLKNDAKLLDEVVVTALGIAKKEKSLTYSTQVVNGDELVRAKDPNMMNALAGKTAGVQINKSSSGLGGSSKVIIRGNRSVSGNNQPLYVIDGVPFGSSTNENTSTTIGGDNDSGNYDRGDGISNLNPDDIESMNILKGPAAAALYGSSAANGVVIINTKRGKEGRASISFNTNTTFDMAAYGIPEFQNHYTGQTTSWGGKINGSPDYTDDFFKTGVTTINSLSLSMGSKAMQTYFSYANTYGKGVVEGNRLVKHNFNFRETANFFNNKLTVDANVNAMYQKGNNRTTSGGYYMNPLVGLYHFPRGGVEGGKDFNYYKDNYQVLNTGRNIMDQNWYKTSGTDMEQNPYWLINKVPNEDTRYRTLINLSVKYQINDYFSIQARGSADYIVDKDNTRMYAGTSPILCGMNAAGTGTNGRYSYNEQSELSTYGDVLFTYQQQFENFSFNASVGGSINDYNGNGTGFDSYPGTLSIPNVFTMQNVTLNAGSLSDWRKHTQSQSVFFTGQIGLKDQLFLDVTARNDWTSTLAYTKYKNKGFFYPSVGLTWLLNETLKLPSWISLGKIRGAWSQVGNGLDTCLSATNAENQQIAKQTPSFAPKNVKSGVFVLFKIIQPLHNKRVAILKESDEKRLIFIYPFSLIFQDFTSS
;
A
#
# COMPACT_ATOMS: atom_id res chain seq x y z
N MET A 1 54.09 -10.67 45.57
CA MET A 1 54.12 -10.05 44.24
C MET A 1 52.73 -9.84 43.63
N LYS A 2 51.76 -10.78 43.69
CA LYS A 2 50.43 -10.61 43.07
C LYS A 2 49.60 -9.42 43.58
N LYS A 3 49.63 -9.11 44.89
CA LYS A 3 48.91 -7.96 45.47
C LYS A 3 49.47 -6.58 45.06
N ARG A 4 50.78 -6.49 44.83
CA ARG A 4 51.41 -5.23 44.34
C ARG A 4 51.12 -4.99 42.85
N LEU A 5 51.06 -6.07 42.04
CA LEU A 5 50.72 -5.98 40.64
C LEU A 5 49.24 -5.57 40.41
N MET A 6 48.36 -6.06 41.29
CA MET A 6 46.94 -5.71 41.23
C MET A 6 46.71 -4.23 41.68
N LEU A 7 47.48 -3.74 42.64
CA LEU A 7 47.39 -2.33 43.06
C LEU A 7 47.91 -1.37 41.97
N THR A 8 49.00 -1.74 41.31
CA THR A 8 49.50 -0.96 40.17
C THR A 8 48.58 -0.97 38.98
N LEU A 9 47.88 -2.09 38.70
CA LEU A 9 46.86 -2.17 37.63
C LEU A 9 45.64 -1.30 37.97
N VAL A 10 45.19 -1.30 39.23
CA VAL A 10 44.07 -0.45 39.67
C VAL A 10 44.45 1.02 39.65
N CYS A 11 45.66 1.39 40.04
CA CYS A 11 46.16 2.76 39.94
C CYS A 11 46.35 3.21 38.49
N LEU A 12 46.75 2.30 37.59
CA LEU A 12 46.84 2.60 36.16
C LEU A 12 45.46 2.78 35.52
N MET A 13 44.49 1.95 35.91
CA MET A 13 43.08 2.11 35.49
C MET A 13 42.45 3.39 36.05
N ALA A 14 42.73 3.75 37.27
CA ALA A 14 42.30 5.02 37.87
C ALA A 14 42.95 6.24 37.20
N ALA A 15 44.22 6.15 36.81
CA ALA A 15 44.91 7.22 36.08
C ALA A 15 44.39 7.40 34.66
N ILE A 16 43.96 6.33 34.00
CA ILE A 16 43.33 6.39 32.66
C ILE A 16 41.92 7.04 32.75
N SER A 17 41.22 6.90 33.86
CA SER A 17 39.89 7.50 34.08
C SER A 17 39.96 9.04 34.31
N TRP A 18 41.12 9.62 34.56
CA TRP A 18 41.27 11.05 34.79
C TRP A 18 41.71 11.86 33.55
N VAL A 19 41.91 11.23 32.43
CA VAL A 19 42.12 11.88 31.11
C VAL A 19 40.83 11.93 30.30
N ALA A 20 39.66 11.91 30.95
CA ALA A 20 38.45 12.39 30.31
C ALA A 20 38.56 13.92 30.22
N ALA A 21 39.01 14.42 29.08
CA ALA A 21 39.02 15.83 28.75
C ALA A 21 37.64 16.41 29.08
N GLN A 22 37.61 17.45 29.93
CA GLN A 22 36.41 18.25 30.12
C GLN A 22 36.08 18.92 28.79
N ASN A 23 35.23 18.28 27.99
CA ASN A 23 34.66 18.92 26.83
C ASN A 23 33.74 20.03 27.31
N SER A 24 34.08 21.28 27.04
CA SER A 24 33.19 22.40 27.30
C SER A 24 31.89 22.18 26.51
N PRO A 25 30.72 22.36 27.14
CA PRO A 25 29.46 22.17 26.42
C PRO A 25 29.37 23.13 25.24
N ILE A 26 28.97 22.60 24.08
CA ILE A 26 28.70 23.40 22.89
C ILE A 26 27.31 23.98 23.00
N THR A 27 27.22 25.32 23.10
CA THR A 27 25.94 26.01 23.21
C THR A 27 25.68 26.91 22.04
N GLY A 28 24.44 27.08 21.68
CA GLY A 28 24.04 27.94 20.56
C GLY A 28 22.58 28.27 20.52
N ILE A 29 22.22 29.08 19.53
CA ILE A 29 20.85 29.45 19.21
C ILE A 29 20.64 29.29 17.70
N VAL A 30 19.49 28.73 17.33
CA VAL A 30 19.04 28.56 15.92
C VAL A 30 17.89 29.52 15.67
N ILE A 31 18.04 30.36 14.67
CA ILE A 31 17.04 31.37 14.27
C ILE A 31 16.70 31.25 12.79
N SER A 32 15.54 31.74 12.41
CA SER A 32 15.11 31.88 11.03
C SER A 32 15.75 33.11 10.35
N ALA A 33 16.15 32.98 9.10
CA ALA A 33 16.71 34.08 8.31
C ALA A 33 15.67 35.12 7.86
N GLU A 34 14.38 34.80 7.92
CA GLU A 34 13.30 35.65 7.41
C GLU A 34 12.80 36.65 8.44
N ASP A 35 12.62 36.19 9.68
CA ASP A 35 12.02 36.96 10.77
C ASP A 35 12.92 37.09 12.00
N ASN A 36 14.09 36.44 12.02
CA ASN A 36 15.00 36.33 13.15
C ASN A 36 14.36 35.68 14.39
N GLU A 37 13.21 34.99 14.25
CA GLU A 37 12.59 34.27 15.35
C GLU A 37 13.34 32.98 15.68
N PRO A 38 13.32 32.52 16.97
CA PRO A 38 13.94 31.28 17.36
C PRO A 38 13.22 30.07 16.73
N ILE A 39 14.00 29.11 16.22
CA ILE A 39 13.47 27.88 15.65
C ILE A 39 13.42 26.81 16.74
N ILE A 40 12.20 26.42 17.13
CA ILE A 40 11.91 25.39 18.12
C ILE A 40 11.98 24.02 17.49
N GLY A 41 12.68 23.06 18.10
CA GLY A 41 12.71 21.67 17.59
C GLY A 41 13.70 21.46 16.44
N ALA A 42 14.62 22.39 16.16
CA ALA A 42 15.69 22.17 15.19
C ALA A 42 16.67 21.10 15.72
N SER A 43 17.05 20.18 14.85
CA SER A 43 18.05 19.14 15.14
C SER A 43 19.45 19.69 14.93
N VAL A 44 20.28 19.62 15.96
CA VAL A 44 21.69 20.03 15.93
C VAL A 44 22.55 18.82 16.21
N LEU A 45 23.26 18.32 15.20
CA LEU A 45 24.10 17.11 15.29
C LEU A 45 25.57 17.47 15.08
N VAL A 46 26.45 16.81 15.80
CA VAL A 46 27.89 16.86 15.51
C VAL A 46 28.13 16.02 14.26
N LYS A 47 28.67 16.65 13.21
CA LYS A 47 28.86 15.99 11.91
C LYS A 47 29.73 14.73 12.02
N GLY A 48 29.20 13.61 11.53
CA GLY A 48 29.89 12.30 11.58
C GLY A 48 29.70 11.54 12.89
N SER A 49 28.83 12.03 13.80
CA SER A 49 28.46 11.33 15.03
C SER A 49 26.95 11.25 15.21
N THR A 50 26.52 10.48 16.19
CA THR A 50 25.11 10.43 16.63
C THR A 50 24.82 11.38 17.78
N THR A 51 25.81 12.15 18.23
CA THR A 51 25.70 13.09 19.36
C THR A 51 25.09 14.40 18.87
N GLY A 52 24.06 14.87 19.53
CA GLY A 52 23.39 16.12 19.19
C GLY A 52 22.36 16.55 20.21
N ALA A 53 21.69 17.65 19.94
CA ALA A 53 20.62 18.23 20.76
C ALA A 53 19.49 18.73 19.84
N VAL A 54 18.32 18.96 20.44
CA VAL A 54 17.18 19.62 19.81
C VAL A 54 17.02 20.99 20.47
N THR A 55 16.69 22.01 19.69
CA THR A 55 16.49 23.36 20.22
C THR A 55 15.20 23.46 21.07
N ASP A 56 15.31 24.21 22.16
CA ASP A 56 14.21 24.52 23.09
C ASP A 56 13.23 25.61 22.53
N LEU A 57 12.34 26.10 23.41
CA LEU A 57 11.35 27.14 23.08
C LEU A 57 11.98 28.49 22.71
N ASP A 58 13.19 28.76 23.15
CA ASP A 58 13.96 29.95 22.82
C ASP A 58 14.91 29.72 21.63
N GLY A 59 14.83 28.55 20.95
CA GLY A 59 15.75 28.17 19.89
C GLY A 59 17.16 27.80 20.37
N LYS A 60 17.40 27.64 21.67
CA LYS A 60 18.71 27.33 22.24
C LYS A 60 18.98 25.85 22.27
N PHE A 61 20.24 25.46 22.10
CA PHE A 61 20.70 24.08 22.23
C PHE A 61 21.96 24.00 23.08
N THR A 62 22.14 22.84 23.72
CA THR A 62 23.35 22.51 24.49
C THR A 62 23.74 21.06 24.22
N ILE A 63 24.97 20.84 23.77
CA ILE A 63 25.56 19.51 23.57
C ILE A 63 26.66 19.31 24.57
N THR A 64 26.48 18.40 25.52
CA THR A 64 27.44 18.16 26.65
C THR A 64 28.50 17.13 26.32
N ASP A 65 28.16 16.14 25.43
CA ASP A 65 28.98 14.95 25.16
C ASP A 65 29.54 14.94 23.73
N ALA A 66 30.06 16.10 23.29
CA ALA A 66 30.66 16.17 21.96
C ALA A 66 31.91 15.29 21.83
N PRO A 67 32.06 14.48 20.75
CA PRO A 67 33.28 13.69 20.53
C PRO A 67 34.52 14.55 20.47
N ALA A 68 35.63 14.06 21.02
CA ALA A 68 36.92 14.75 20.95
C ALA A 68 37.33 14.94 19.48
N GLY A 69 37.62 16.20 19.11
CA GLY A 69 37.95 16.55 17.71
C GLY A 69 36.75 16.93 16.84
N ALA A 70 35.57 17.11 17.41
CA ALA A 70 34.43 17.66 16.70
C ALA A 70 34.72 19.06 16.18
N THR A 71 34.53 19.27 14.87
CA THR A 71 34.84 20.56 14.21
C THR A 71 33.62 21.24 13.63
N THR A 72 32.55 20.50 13.37
CA THR A 72 31.42 21.00 12.60
C THR A 72 30.09 20.48 13.17
N LEU A 73 29.11 21.37 13.31
CA LEU A 73 27.72 21.04 13.59
C LEU A 73 26.93 21.00 12.29
N GLN A 74 26.04 20.05 12.17
CA GLN A 74 25.02 19.98 11.14
C GLN A 74 23.67 20.35 11.79
N VAL A 75 23.09 21.47 11.34
CA VAL A 75 21.83 21.99 11.87
C VAL A 75 20.76 21.87 10.82
N SER A 76 19.65 21.21 11.16
CA SER A 76 18.54 20.96 10.25
C SER A 76 17.20 21.20 10.92
N PHE A 77 16.25 21.68 10.12
CA PHE A 77 14.85 21.83 10.52
C PHE A 77 13.95 21.55 9.32
N VAL A 78 12.74 21.06 9.58
CA VAL A 78 11.77 20.72 8.52
C VAL A 78 11.39 21.97 7.73
N GLY A 79 11.63 21.93 6.41
CA GLY A 79 11.36 23.06 5.51
C GLY A 79 12.46 24.11 5.43
N MET A 80 13.63 23.87 6.01
CA MET A 80 14.79 24.77 5.96
C MET A 80 16.03 24.07 5.41
N ILE A 81 16.92 24.85 4.80
CA ILE A 81 18.19 24.35 4.26
C ILE A 81 19.08 23.93 5.42
N THR A 82 19.47 22.65 5.42
CA THR A 82 20.46 22.13 6.38
C THR A 82 21.77 22.91 6.25
N GLN A 83 22.27 23.43 7.37
CA GLN A 83 23.49 24.23 7.40
C GLN A 83 24.58 23.52 8.20
N GLU A 84 25.79 23.54 7.69
CA GLU A 84 26.99 23.12 8.40
C GLU A 84 27.71 24.34 8.97
N VAL A 85 27.96 24.34 10.28
CA VAL A 85 28.55 25.47 10.99
C VAL A 85 29.75 24.98 11.79
N PRO A 86 30.92 25.66 11.70
CA PRO A 86 32.08 25.29 12.47
C PRO A 86 31.82 25.50 13.99
N ILE A 87 32.36 24.61 14.82
CA ILE A 87 32.30 24.73 16.25
C ILE A 87 33.29 25.78 16.68
N THR A 88 32.82 26.90 17.26
CA THR A 88 33.63 28.00 17.75
C THR A 88 33.42 28.17 19.26
N PRO A 89 34.41 28.66 20.03
CA PRO A 89 34.23 28.99 21.44
C PRO A 89 33.13 30.05 21.62
N GLY A 90 32.24 29.84 22.59
CA GLY A 90 31.12 30.71 22.88
C GLY A 90 29.78 30.24 22.34
N THR A 91 28.75 31.11 22.38
CA THR A 91 27.41 30.77 21.92
C THR A 91 27.34 30.85 20.38
N ILE A 92 27.13 29.71 19.72
CA ILE A 92 27.05 29.60 18.27
C ILE A 92 25.68 30.07 17.80
N ARG A 93 25.64 31.06 16.89
CA ARG A 93 24.40 31.53 16.27
C ARG A 93 24.26 30.93 14.89
N VAL A 94 23.22 30.17 14.67
CA VAL A 94 22.90 29.52 13.38
C VAL A 94 21.65 30.15 12.79
N THR A 95 21.75 30.63 11.54
CA THR A 95 20.61 31.25 10.85
C THR A 95 20.20 30.34 9.72
N LEU A 96 19.09 29.63 9.86
CA LEU A 96 18.57 28.75 8.80
C LEU A 96 17.72 29.54 7.82
N LYS A 97 17.92 29.28 6.53
CA LYS A 97 17.13 29.84 5.46
C LYS A 97 16.05 28.82 5.06
N ASN A 98 14.87 29.32 4.70
CA ASN A 98 13.83 28.45 4.13
C ASN A 98 14.35 27.74 2.88
N ASP A 99 14.04 26.47 2.78
CA ASP A 99 14.38 25.67 1.60
C ASP A 99 13.44 26.02 0.45
N ALA A 100 13.78 27.09 -0.27
CA ALA A 100 13.07 27.47 -1.49
C ALA A 100 13.20 26.42 -2.61
N LYS A 101 14.10 25.43 -2.46
CA LYS A 101 14.24 24.30 -3.40
C LYS A 101 13.04 23.37 -3.41
N LEU A 102 12.16 23.38 -2.41
CA LEU A 102 10.87 22.67 -2.45
C LEU A 102 10.00 23.05 -3.65
N LEU A 103 10.27 24.21 -4.30
CA LEU A 103 9.55 24.64 -5.49
C LEU A 103 10.15 24.12 -6.81
N ASP A 104 11.40 23.72 -6.81
CA ASP A 104 12.11 23.12 -7.95
C ASP A 104 12.25 21.60 -7.85
N GLU A 105 11.56 20.97 -6.90
CA GLU A 105 11.57 19.51 -6.75
C GLU A 105 11.10 18.85 -8.06
N VAL A 106 11.95 17.97 -8.57
CA VAL A 106 11.66 17.20 -9.76
C VAL A 106 10.95 15.92 -9.34
N VAL A 107 9.73 15.76 -9.80
CA VAL A 107 8.93 14.58 -9.53
C VAL A 107 8.85 13.69 -10.76
N VAL A 108 8.95 12.39 -10.55
CA VAL A 108 8.66 11.41 -11.61
C VAL A 108 7.15 11.41 -11.82
N THR A 109 6.76 11.73 -13.05
CA THR A 109 5.36 11.76 -13.46
C THR A 109 5.01 10.50 -14.27
N ALA A 110 3.86 10.53 -14.93
CA ALA A 110 3.42 9.45 -15.81
C ALA A 110 4.50 9.12 -16.88
N LEU A 111 4.56 7.85 -17.25
CA LEU A 111 5.54 7.29 -18.21
C LEU A 111 7.02 7.45 -17.77
N GLY A 112 7.27 7.70 -16.47
CA GLY A 112 8.63 7.88 -15.96
C GLY A 112 9.29 9.22 -16.36
N ILE A 113 8.49 10.18 -16.86
CA ILE A 113 9.00 11.50 -17.28
C ILE A 113 9.20 12.36 -16.04
N ALA A 114 10.42 12.86 -15.85
CA ALA A 114 10.73 13.80 -14.77
C ALA A 114 10.23 15.22 -15.13
N LYS A 115 9.46 15.84 -14.24
CA LYS A 115 8.95 17.21 -14.39
C LYS A 115 9.12 17.98 -13.08
N LYS A 116 9.30 19.31 -13.17
CA LYS A 116 9.28 20.17 -11.99
C LYS A 116 7.87 20.17 -11.39
N GLU A 117 7.71 19.98 -10.07
CA GLU A 117 6.38 19.94 -9.42
C GLU A 117 5.59 21.22 -9.68
N LYS A 118 6.27 22.37 -9.68
CA LYS A 118 5.64 23.68 -9.97
C LYS A 118 5.00 23.75 -11.35
N SER A 119 5.51 23.04 -12.35
CA SER A 119 5.01 23.06 -13.73
C SER A 119 3.81 22.14 -13.98
N LEU A 120 3.45 21.26 -13.06
CA LEU A 120 2.39 20.27 -13.26
C LEU A 120 1.00 20.91 -13.30
N THR A 121 0.19 20.54 -14.27
CA THR A 121 -1.19 21.00 -14.45
C THR A 121 -2.23 20.21 -13.67
N TYR A 122 -1.82 19.09 -13.06
CA TYR A 122 -2.65 18.24 -12.23
C TYR A 122 -2.15 18.16 -10.78
N SER A 123 -3.01 17.65 -9.88
CA SER A 123 -2.66 17.52 -8.48
C SER A 123 -1.80 16.29 -8.23
N THR A 124 -0.63 16.50 -7.67
CA THR A 124 0.26 15.45 -7.21
C THR A 124 0.53 15.59 -5.73
N GLN A 125 0.95 14.53 -5.12
CA GLN A 125 1.52 14.54 -3.78
C GLN A 125 2.62 13.49 -3.72
N VAL A 126 3.81 13.93 -3.39
CA VAL A 126 4.96 13.07 -3.17
C VAL A 126 5.01 12.67 -1.71
N VAL A 127 5.34 11.41 -1.45
CA VAL A 127 5.64 10.85 -0.14
C VAL A 127 6.98 10.17 -0.25
N ASN A 128 7.94 10.60 0.57
CA ASN A 128 9.28 10.02 0.58
C ASN A 128 9.28 8.64 1.24
N GLY A 129 10.16 7.74 0.78
CA GLY A 129 10.27 6.39 1.31
C GLY A 129 10.53 6.36 2.83
N ASP A 130 11.30 7.31 3.35
CA ASP A 130 11.59 7.42 4.79
C ASP A 130 10.32 7.64 5.64
N GLU A 131 9.28 8.28 5.09
CA GLU A 131 8.00 8.44 5.79
C GLU A 131 7.21 7.12 5.86
N LEU A 132 7.40 6.23 4.88
CA LEU A 132 6.74 4.93 4.84
C LEU A 132 7.31 3.96 5.87
N VAL A 133 8.61 4.08 6.14
CA VAL A 133 9.32 3.15 7.03
C VAL A 133 9.32 3.55 8.51
N ARG A 134 8.84 4.75 8.86
CA ARG A 134 8.71 5.19 10.26
C ARG A 134 7.73 4.35 11.07
N ALA A 135 6.64 3.89 10.44
CA ALA A 135 5.65 3.00 11.03
C ALA A 135 5.33 1.92 10.01
N LYS A 136 6.16 0.89 9.95
CA LYS A 136 6.03 -0.17 8.95
C LYS A 136 4.80 -1.01 9.21
N ASP A 137 4.09 -1.31 8.14
CA ASP A 137 2.99 -2.25 8.08
C ASP A 137 3.33 -3.29 7.00
N PRO A 138 2.96 -4.57 7.15
CA PRO A 138 3.13 -5.58 6.10
C PRO A 138 2.55 -5.18 4.74
N ASN A 139 1.52 -4.32 4.73
CA ASN A 139 1.02 -3.66 3.54
C ASN A 139 1.36 -2.16 3.59
N MET A 140 2.31 -1.74 2.76
CA MET A 140 2.83 -0.37 2.78
C MET A 140 1.79 0.72 2.51
N MET A 141 0.66 0.39 1.87
CA MET A 141 -0.41 1.36 1.66
C MET A 141 -1.03 1.83 2.98
N ASN A 142 -1.04 0.97 3.99
CA ASN A 142 -1.52 1.34 5.32
C ASN A 142 -0.68 2.46 5.97
N ALA A 143 0.62 2.51 5.68
CA ALA A 143 1.51 3.55 6.17
C ALA A 143 1.21 4.94 5.59
N LEU A 144 0.45 5.03 4.49
CA LEU A 144 0.00 6.29 3.87
C LEU A 144 -1.29 6.83 4.48
N ALA A 145 -2.00 6.06 5.29
CA ALA A 145 -3.26 6.49 5.89
C ALA A 145 -3.06 7.79 6.69
N GLY A 146 -3.89 8.80 6.41
CA GLY A 146 -3.80 10.12 7.03
C GLY A 146 -2.67 11.03 6.52
N LYS A 147 -1.71 10.53 5.72
CA LYS A 147 -0.58 11.34 5.21
C LYS A 147 -0.86 12.02 3.88
N THR A 148 -1.87 11.57 3.16
CA THR A 148 -2.19 12.07 1.81
C THR A 148 -3.59 12.64 1.72
N ALA A 149 -3.71 13.92 1.37
CA ALA A 149 -5.00 14.58 1.24
C ALA A 149 -5.83 13.97 0.10
N GLY A 150 -7.13 13.70 0.35
CA GLY A 150 -8.05 13.15 -0.65
C GLY A 150 -7.76 11.70 -1.07
N VAL A 151 -7.02 10.97 -0.25
CA VAL A 151 -6.80 9.52 -0.36
C VAL A 151 -7.35 8.86 0.88
N GLN A 152 -8.29 7.96 0.69
CA GLN A 152 -8.86 7.12 1.75
C GLN A 152 -8.25 5.73 1.64
N ILE A 153 -7.76 5.21 2.75
CA ILE A 153 -7.17 3.88 2.84
C ILE A 153 -7.90 3.11 3.93
N ASN A 154 -8.54 2.02 3.52
CA ASN A 154 -9.27 1.14 4.42
C ASN A 154 -8.54 -0.20 4.49
N LYS A 155 -8.13 -0.58 5.70
CA LYS A 155 -7.57 -1.91 5.97
C LYS A 155 -8.67 -2.96 5.91
N SER A 156 -8.32 -4.16 5.47
CA SER A 156 -9.20 -5.31 5.55
C SER A 156 -9.42 -5.74 7.01
N SER A 157 -10.61 -6.26 7.29
CA SER A 157 -10.94 -6.90 8.57
C SER A 157 -10.31 -8.29 8.75
N SER A 158 -9.70 -8.84 7.71
CA SER A 158 -9.06 -10.18 7.75
C SER A 158 -7.76 -10.22 8.57
N GLY A 159 -7.33 -9.09 9.13
CA GLY A 159 -6.19 -9.01 10.03
C GLY A 159 -4.84 -9.05 9.32
N LEU A 160 -3.93 -9.85 9.81
CA LEU A 160 -2.54 -9.89 9.38
C LEU A 160 -2.38 -10.28 7.91
N GLY A 161 -1.71 -9.41 7.13
CA GLY A 161 -1.48 -9.63 5.71
C GLY A 161 -2.71 -9.45 4.82
N GLY A 162 -3.77 -8.83 5.33
CA GLY A 162 -4.95 -8.46 4.55
C GLY A 162 -4.66 -7.36 3.53
N SER A 163 -5.58 -7.20 2.58
CA SER A 163 -5.51 -6.17 1.54
C SER A 163 -5.81 -4.78 2.07
N SER A 164 -5.51 -3.78 1.27
CA SER A 164 -5.85 -2.39 1.54
C SER A 164 -6.64 -1.82 0.37
N LYS A 165 -7.82 -1.27 0.66
CA LYS A 165 -8.61 -0.56 -0.34
C LYS A 165 -8.21 0.90 -0.38
N VAL A 166 -7.64 1.33 -1.50
CA VAL A 166 -7.21 2.70 -1.73
C VAL A 166 -8.18 3.41 -2.65
N ILE A 167 -8.72 4.53 -2.22
CA ILE A 167 -9.68 5.32 -2.98
C ILE A 167 -9.18 6.76 -3.07
N ILE A 168 -9.07 7.27 -4.30
CA ILE A 168 -8.64 8.64 -4.57
C ILE A 168 -9.85 9.47 -5.00
N ARG A 169 -10.20 10.49 -4.21
CA ARG A 169 -11.33 11.42 -4.47
C ARG A 169 -12.69 10.73 -4.59
N GLY A 170 -12.92 9.68 -3.79
CA GLY A 170 -14.21 8.98 -3.69
C GLY A 170 -14.44 7.88 -4.73
N ASN A 171 -15.49 7.10 -4.53
CA ASN A 171 -15.89 6.03 -5.44
C ASN A 171 -16.54 6.62 -6.70
N ARG A 172 -16.21 6.05 -7.85
CA ARG A 172 -16.73 6.46 -9.17
C ARG A 172 -17.67 5.44 -9.79
N SER A 173 -17.56 4.21 -9.37
CA SER A 173 -18.39 3.11 -9.86
C SER A 173 -19.04 2.38 -8.70
N VAL A 174 -20.30 2.00 -8.86
CA VAL A 174 -21.06 1.20 -7.88
C VAL A 174 -20.65 -0.27 -7.96
N SER A 175 -20.40 -0.79 -9.17
CA SER A 175 -20.12 -2.21 -9.42
C SER A 175 -18.73 -2.49 -9.96
N GLY A 176 -17.96 -1.46 -10.32
CA GLY A 176 -16.61 -1.62 -10.89
C GLY A 176 -15.50 -1.34 -9.86
N ASN A 177 -14.27 -1.61 -10.28
CA ASN A 177 -13.08 -1.32 -9.49
C ASN A 177 -12.92 0.20 -9.30
N ASN A 178 -12.72 0.64 -8.05
CA ASN A 178 -12.50 2.04 -7.68
C ASN A 178 -11.06 2.31 -7.24
N GLN A 179 -10.17 1.32 -7.30
CA GLN A 179 -8.79 1.48 -6.89
C GLN A 179 -7.93 2.16 -7.96
N PRO A 180 -6.85 2.87 -7.56
CA PRO A 180 -5.94 3.48 -8.51
C PRO A 180 -5.11 2.44 -9.25
N LEU A 181 -4.56 2.84 -10.39
CA LEU A 181 -3.50 2.11 -11.04
C LEU A 181 -2.20 2.29 -10.26
N TYR A 182 -1.47 1.21 -10.02
CA TYR A 182 -0.11 1.25 -9.51
C TYR A 182 0.89 1.18 -10.68
N VAL A 183 1.95 1.95 -10.57
CA VAL A 183 3.03 2.02 -11.55
C VAL A 183 4.34 1.94 -10.81
N ILE A 184 5.17 0.94 -11.12
CA ILE A 184 6.48 0.75 -10.49
C ILE A 184 7.57 1.06 -11.51
N ASP A 185 8.45 2.00 -11.19
CA ASP A 185 9.55 2.44 -12.07
C ASP A 185 9.11 2.79 -13.50
N GLY A 186 7.87 3.34 -13.61
CA GLY A 186 7.28 3.79 -14.87
C GLY A 186 6.50 2.72 -15.64
N VAL A 187 6.39 1.50 -15.14
CA VAL A 187 5.66 0.39 -15.75
C VAL A 187 4.39 0.08 -14.95
N PRO A 188 3.22 -0.10 -15.61
CA PRO A 188 2.00 -0.53 -14.95
C PRO A 188 2.19 -1.86 -14.22
N PHE A 189 1.68 -1.93 -12.99
CA PHE A 189 1.82 -3.06 -12.10
C PHE A 189 0.44 -3.65 -11.79
N GLY A 190 0.31 -4.95 -11.97
CA GLY A 190 -0.90 -5.68 -11.64
C GLY A 190 -1.10 -5.76 -10.11
N SER A 191 -1.97 -4.92 -9.59
CA SER A 191 -2.43 -4.98 -8.20
C SER A 191 -3.94 -5.07 -8.20
N SER A 192 -4.47 -6.13 -8.80
CA SER A 192 -5.91 -6.33 -8.77
C SER A 192 -6.32 -6.87 -7.40
N THR A 193 -7.28 -6.21 -6.80
CA THR A 193 -8.00 -6.74 -5.64
C THR A 193 -9.03 -7.81 -6.04
N ASN A 194 -9.25 -7.99 -7.33
CA ASN A 194 -10.01 -9.13 -7.84
C ASN A 194 -9.35 -10.47 -7.48
N GLU A 195 -8.03 -10.47 -7.22
CA GLU A 195 -7.31 -11.60 -6.66
C GLU A 195 -7.83 -12.02 -5.27
N ASN A 196 -8.49 -11.09 -4.56
CA ASN A 196 -9.01 -11.30 -3.20
C ASN A 196 -10.49 -11.64 -3.15
N THR A 197 -11.21 -11.52 -4.25
CA THR A 197 -12.55 -12.08 -4.37
C THR A 197 -12.44 -13.57 -4.64
N SER A 198 -11.77 -14.26 -3.75
CA SER A 198 -11.85 -15.70 -3.76
C SER A 198 -13.30 -16.10 -3.62
N THR A 199 -13.72 -16.95 -4.49
CA THR A 199 -15.02 -17.60 -4.46
C THR A 199 -15.35 -18.00 -3.02
N THR A 200 -16.48 -17.56 -2.57
CA THR A 200 -17.05 -17.90 -1.28
C THR A 200 -16.91 -19.42 -1.07
N ILE A 201 -16.14 -19.81 -0.07
CA ILE A 201 -16.09 -21.22 0.31
C ILE A 201 -17.50 -21.59 0.82
N GLY A 202 -18.17 -22.50 0.12
CA GLY A 202 -19.55 -22.85 0.43
C GLY A 202 -20.58 -22.32 -0.55
N GLY A 203 -20.18 -21.49 -1.52
CA GLY A 203 -21.09 -21.04 -2.60
C GLY A 203 -22.08 -19.95 -2.19
N ASP A 204 -22.18 -19.60 -0.91
CA ASP A 204 -23.11 -18.61 -0.37
C ASP A 204 -22.39 -17.46 0.33
N ASN A 205 -23.03 -16.28 0.33
CA ASN A 205 -22.55 -15.09 1.03
C ASN A 205 -22.36 -15.29 2.54
N ASP A 206 -22.92 -16.34 3.11
CA ASP A 206 -22.90 -16.63 4.55
C ASP A 206 -21.59 -17.25 5.02
N SER A 207 -20.76 -17.78 4.13
CA SER A 207 -19.49 -18.45 4.48
C SER A 207 -18.35 -17.48 4.75
N GLY A 208 -18.41 -16.26 4.20
CA GLY A 208 -17.33 -15.26 4.23
C GLY A 208 -16.21 -15.56 3.24
N ASN A 209 -15.31 -14.62 3.08
CA ASN A 209 -14.20 -14.69 2.15
C ASN A 209 -12.86 -14.61 2.89
N TYR A 210 -11.86 -15.35 2.41
CA TYR A 210 -10.48 -15.16 2.84
C TYR A 210 -9.82 -14.06 2.02
N ASP A 211 -9.24 -13.09 2.70
CA ASP A 211 -8.43 -12.04 2.09
C ASP A 211 -6.95 -12.44 2.13
N ARG A 212 -6.36 -12.67 0.96
CA ARG A 212 -4.97 -13.13 0.79
C ARG A 212 -3.96 -12.02 0.59
N GLY A 213 -4.38 -10.78 0.81
CA GLY A 213 -3.58 -9.58 0.54
C GLY A 213 -3.71 -9.10 -0.91
N ASP A 214 -3.21 -7.92 -1.19
CA ASP A 214 -3.18 -7.32 -2.52
C ASP A 214 -1.77 -7.41 -3.15
N GLY A 215 -1.67 -7.11 -4.45
CA GLY A 215 -0.39 -7.15 -5.14
C GLY A 215 0.63 -6.14 -4.62
N ILE A 216 0.18 -4.98 -4.11
CA ILE A 216 1.08 -3.95 -3.61
C ILE A 216 1.71 -4.32 -2.27
N SER A 217 1.05 -5.14 -1.47
CA SER A 217 1.58 -5.69 -0.22
C SER A 217 2.79 -6.62 -0.45
N ASN A 218 3.03 -7.03 -1.71
CA ASN A 218 4.15 -7.88 -2.05
C ASN A 218 5.49 -7.15 -2.08
N LEU A 219 5.50 -5.82 -2.16
CA LEU A 219 6.72 -5.02 -2.15
C LEU A 219 7.24 -4.80 -0.72
N ASN A 220 8.56 -4.69 -0.61
CA ASN A 220 9.20 -4.29 0.64
C ASN A 220 9.19 -2.75 0.77
N PRO A 221 8.61 -2.17 1.84
CA PRO A 221 8.60 -0.73 2.04
C PRO A 221 10.00 -0.08 2.07
N ASP A 222 11.02 -0.82 2.53
CA ASP A 222 12.39 -0.32 2.59
C ASP A 222 13.04 -0.12 1.21
N ASP A 223 12.50 -0.74 0.17
CA ASP A 223 13.00 -0.60 -1.21
C ASP A 223 12.42 0.61 -1.94
N ILE A 224 11.49 1.33 -1.31
CA ILE A 224 10.83 2.48 -1.91
C ILE A 224 11.66 3.74 -1.67
N GLU A 225 11.96 4.47 -2.74
CA GLU A 225 12.58 5.80 -2.68
C GLU A 225 11.53 6.89 -2.52
N SER A 226 10.47 6.81 -3.32
CA SER A 226 9.36 7.76 -3.26
C SER A 226 8.07 7.18 -3.84
N MET A 227 6.94 7.70 -3.38
CA MET A 227 5.63 7.51 -4.00
C MET A 227 5.07 8.84 -4.47
N ASN A 228 4.54 8.88 -5.69
CA ASN A 228 3.86 10.03 -6.23
C ASN A 228 2.42 9.70 -6.58
N ILE A 229 1.46 10.35 -5.92
CA ILE A 229 0.04 10.09 -6.08
C ILE A 229 -0.54 11.13 -7.04
N LEU A 230 -0.91 10.66 -8.23
CA LEU A 230 -1.53 11.49 -9.26
C LEU A 230 -3.05 11.47 -9.11
N LYS A 231 -3.61 12.63 -8.77
CA LYS A 231 -5.03 12.77 -8.43
C LYS A 231 -5.78 13.45 -9.58
N GLY A 232 -6.58 12.70 -10.29
CA GLY A 232 -7.48 13.23 -11.32
C GLY A 232 -7.25 12.67 -12.71
N PRO A 233 -8.23 12.85 -13.59
CA PRO A 233 -8.25 12.22 -14.91
C PRO A 233 -7.18 12.74 -15.88
N ALA A 234 -6.71 13.98 -15.72
CA ALA A 234 -5.65 14.52 -16.57
C ALA A 234 -4.33 13.77 -16.43
N ALA A 235 -3.98 13.36 -15.19
CA ALA A 235 -2.82 12.52 -14.94
C ALA A 235 -3.03 11.08 -15.43
N ALA A 236 -4.28 10.62 -15.41
CA ALA A 236 -4.68 9.29 -15.83
C ALA A 236 -4.72 9.13 -17.36
N ALA A 237 -4.88 10.20 -18.13
CA ALA A 237 -4.99 10.13 -19.59
C ALA A 237 -3.77 9.47 -20.26
N LEU A 238 -2.60 9.49 -19.62
CA LEU A 238 -1.39 8.83 -20.12
C LEU A 238 -1.36 7.32 -19.95
N TYR A 239 -2.15 6.76 -19.03
CA TYR A 239 -2.22 5.32 -18.76
C TYR A 239 -3.56 4.69 -19.23
N GLY A 240 -4.42 5.48 -19.89
CA GLY A 240 -5.68 5.01 -20.43
C GLY A 240 -6.75 4.68 -19.38
N SER A 241 -7.65 3.76 -19.70
CA SER A 241 -8.80 3.39 -18.87
C SER A 241 -8.41 2.86 -17.49
N SER A 242 -7.30 2.12 -17.38
CA SER A 242 -6.83 1.54 -16.11
C SER A 242 -6.51 2.60 -15.05
N ALA A 243 -6.23 3.83 -15.46
CA ALA A 243 -5.89 4.93 -14.58
C ALA A 243 -7.08 5.88 -14.29
N ALA A 244 -8.29 5.51 -14.65
CA ALA A 244 -9.48 6.34 -14.47
C ALA A 244 -9.68 6.78 -13.00
N ASN A 245 -9.27 5.96 -12.03
CA ASN A 245 -9.39 6.22 -10.60
C ASN A 245 -8.18 6.92 -9.98
N GLY A 246 -7.21 7.37 -10.80
CA GLY A 246 -5.93 7.94 -10.37
C GLY A 246 -4.78 6.94 -10.49
N VAL A 247 -3.58 7.42 -10.21
CA VAL A 247 -2.34 6.62 -10.34
C VAL A 247 -1.47 6.81 -9.11
N VAL A 248 -0.91 5.72 -8.61
CA VAL A 248 0.14 5.72 -7.59
C VAL A 248 1.44 5.27 -8.26
N ILE A 249 2.36 6.21 -8.46
CA ILE A 249 3.68 5.93 -9.02
C ILE A 249 4.63 5.64 -7.87
N ILE A 250 5.31 4.51 -7.94
CA ILE A 250 6.26 4.03 -6.96
C ILE A 250 7.63 3.99 -7.63
N ASN A 251 8.59 4.72 -7.06
CA ASN A 251 9.97 4.66 -7.49
C ASN A 251 10.75 3.83 -6.49
N THR A 252 11.43 2.81 -6.96
CA THR A 252 12.27 1.95 -6.12
C THR A 252 13.68 2.51 -6.01
N LYS A 253 14.35 2.19 -4.90
CA LYS A 253 15.74 2.62 -4.65
C LYS A 253 16.69 2.10 -5.71
N ARG A 254 17.70 2.91 -6.01
CA ARG A 254 18.81 2.61 -6.91
C ARG A 254 20.12 2.57 -6.15
N GLY A 255 21.12 1.96 -6.76
CA GLY A 255 22.51 2.11 -6.31
C GLY A 255 22.91 3.58 -6.33
N LYS A 256 23.75 3.99 -5.39
CA LYS A 256 24.27 5.36 -5.30
C LYS A 256 25.75 5.37 -5.63
N GLU A 257 26.21 6.41 -6.31
CA GLU A 257 27.63 6.66 -6.53
C GLU A 257 28.34 6.85 -5.20
N GLY A 258 29.50 6.23 -5.01
CA GLY A 258 30.35 6.39 -3.85
C GLY A 258 30.68 5.06 -3.14
N ARG A 259 31.01 5.16 -1.86
CA ARG A 259 31.34 3.99 -1.03
C ARG A 259 30.13 3.09 -0.83
N ALA A 260 30.39 1.79 -0.71
CA ALA A 260 29.38 0.81 -0.37
C ALA A 260 28.69 1.19 0.95
N SER A 261 27.37 1.26 0.94
CA SER A 261 26.52 1.52 2.09
C SER A 261 25.69 0.29 2.38
N ILE A 262 25.78 -0.21 3.62
CA ILE A 262 24.97 -1.32 4.11
C ILE A 262 23.99 -0.72 5.12
N SER A 263 22.70 -1.03 4.96
CA SER A 263 21.66 -0.62 5.90
C SER A 263 20.93 -1.84 6.41
N PHE A 264 20.84 -1.97 7.72
CA PHE A 264 20.00 -2.96 8.38
C PHE A 264 18.88 -2.25 9.15
N ASN A 265 17.67 -2.71 8.93
CA ASN A 265 16.47 -2.13 9.54
C ASN A 265 15.62 -3.24 10.13
N THR A 266 15.20 -3.09 11.38
CA THR A 266 14.28 -4.00 12.06
C THR A 266 13.11 -3.22 12.63
N ASN A 267 11.91 -3.78 12.53
CA ASN A 267 10.70 -3.21 13.10
C ASN A 267 9.88 -4.34 13.72
N THR A 268 9.44 -4.16 14.95
CA THR A 268 8.52 -5.09 15.61
C THR A 268 7.28 -4.34 16.06
N THR A 269 6.12 -4.83 15.62
CA THR A 269 4.80 -4.27 15.94
C THR A 269 4.05 -5.25 16.82
N PHE A 270 3.42 -4.75 17.86
CA PHE A 270 2.51 -5.49 18.73
C PHE A 270 1.09 -5.03 18.46
N ASP A 271 0.24 -5.96 18.02
CA ASP A 271 -1.17 -5.71 17.73
C ASP A 271 -2.03 -6.29 18.85
N MET A 272 -2.91 -5.48 19.40
CA MET A 272 -3.85 -5.90 20.43
C MET A 272 -5.26 -5.55 20.01
N ALA A 273 -6.20 -6.45 20.24
CA ALA A 273 -7.62 -6.17 20.11
C ALA A 273 -7.99 -5.23 21.27
N ALA A 274 -8.09 -3.93 20.98
CA ALA A 274 -8.35 -2.93 21.98
C ALA A 274 -9.67 -2.22 21.71
N TYR A 275 -9.62 -0.96 21.37
CA TYR A 275 -10.81 -0.15 21.18
C TYR A 275 -11.71 -0.62 20.04
N GLY A 276 -13.02 -0.64 20.26
CA GLY A 276 -14.02 -0.96 19.26
C GLY A 276 -14.59 -2.38 19.36
N ILE A 277 -14.11 -3.21 20.27
CA ILE A 277 -14.84 -4.41 20.67
C ILE A 277 -16.00 -3.94 21.54
N PRO A 278 -17.27 -4.18 21.15
CA PRO A 278 -18.41 -3.80 21.98
C PRO A 278 -18.34 -4.51 23.33
N GLU A 279 -18.51 -3.78 24.41
CA GLU A 279 -18.71 -4.41 25.72
C GLU A 279 -19.94 -5.30 25.67
N PHE A 280 -19.80 -6.51 26.21
CA PHE A 280 -20.94 -7.38 26.36
C PHE A 280 -21.79 -6.95 27.54
N GLN A 281 -23.11 -6.97 27.35
CA GLN A 281 -24.00 -6.84 28.48
C GLN A 281 -23.77 -8.05 29.44
N ASN A 282 -23.88 -7.81 30.75
CA ASN A 282 -23.63 -8.85 31.79
C ASN A 282 -24.74 -8.94 32.83
N HIS A 283 -25.91 -8.38 32.54
CA HIS A 283 -27.07 -8.35 33.45
C HIS A 283 -28.17 -9.33 33.08
N TYR A 284 -28.16 -9.86 31.86
CA TYR A 284 -29.17 -10.77 31.35
C TYR A 284 -28.56 -11.99 30.71
N THR A 285 -29.29 -13.12 30.76
CA THR A 285 -28.82 -14.42 30.23
C THR A 285 -28.47 -14.33 28.74
N GLY A 286 -29.21 -13.56 27.93
CA GLY A 286 -29.03 -13.41 26.49
C GLY A 286 -28.82 -14.74 25.77
N GLN A 287 -29.61 -15.11 24.81
CA GLN A 287 -29.29 -16.27 23.98
C GLN A 287 -28.92 -15.84 22.57
N THR A 288 -29.86 -15.27 21.84
CA THR A 288 -29.63 -14.71 20.51
C THR A 288 -29.80 -13.19 20.52
N THR A 289 -30.26 -12.65 21.65
CA THR A 289 -30.47 -11.23 21.89
C THR A 289 -29.84 -10.84 23.23
N SER A 290 -29.66 -9.57 23.47
CA SER A 290 -29.12 -9.06 24.75
C SER A 290 -30.07 -9.21 25.94
N TRP A 291 -31.24 -9.80 25.76
CA TRP A 291 -32.28 -9.94 26.78
C TRP A 291 -32.40 -11.36 27.31
N GLY A 292 -33.22 -11.59 28.27
CA GLY A 292 -33.46 -12.87 28.92
C GLY A 292 -33.68 -12.71 30.42
N GLY A 293 -33.50 -13.75 31.20
CA GLY A 293 -33.56 -13.70 32.68
C GLY A 293 -32.42 -12.85 33.25
N LYS A 294 -32.68 -12.16 34.39
CA LYS A 294 -31.65 -11.37 35.07
C LYS A 294 -30.57 -12.27 35.69
N ILE A 295 -29.32 -11.88 35.58
CA ILE A 295 -28.15 -12.58 36.15
C ILE A 295 -27.28 -11.60 36.95
N ASN A 296 -26.38 -12.13 37.78
CA ASN A 296 -25.45 -11.33 38.61
C ASN A 296 -24.08 -11.21 37.98
N GLY A 297 -24.00 -10.90 36.70
CA GLY A 297 -22.75 -10.77 35.98
C GLY A 297 -22.44 -11.96 35.08
N SER A 298 -21.56 -11.77 34.11
CA SER A 298 -21.03 -12.77 33.20
C SER A 298 -19.60 -12.39 32.84
N PRO A 299 -18.69 -13.35 32.72
CA PRO A 299 -17.32 -13.06 32.26
C PRO A 299 -17.33 -12.53 30.84
N ASP A 300 -16.35 -11.69 30.52
CA ASP A 300 -16.03 -11.30 29.15
C ASP A 300 -15.07 -12.32 28.56
N TYR A 301 -15.51 -13.03 27.51
CA TYR A 301 -14.73 -14.07 26.85
C TYR A 301 -13.81 -13.52 25.75
N THR A 302 -13.95 -12.26 25.37
CA THR A 302 -13.19 -11.66 24.30
C THR A 302 -11.73 -11.48 24.65
N ASP A 303 -11.43 -11.13 25.90
CA ASP A 303 -10.06 -10.97 26.39
C ASP A 303 -9.25 -12.27 26.29
N ASP A 304 -9.90 -13.40 26.50
CA ASP A 304 -9.28 -14.72 26.39
C ASP A 304 -9.14 -15.21 24.94
N PHE A 305 -10.05 -14.82 24.07
CA PHE A 305 -10.07 -15.25 22.68
C PHE A 305 -8.97 -14.56 21.85
N PHE A 306 -8.83 -13.26 21.99
CA PHE A 306 -7.81 -12.49 21.28
C PHE A 306 -6.46 -12.56 22.01
N LYS A 307 -5.40 -12.71 21.23
CA LYS A 307 -4.02 -12.72 21.72
C LYS A 307 -3.29 -11.47 21.23
N THR A 308 -2.15 -11.16 21.85
CA THR A 308 -1.26 -10.15 21.30
C THR A 308 -0.63 -10.67 20.01
N GLY A 309 -0.95 -10.02 18.88
CA GLY A 309 -0.29 -10.25 17.62
C GLY A 309 1.12 -9.65 17.66
N VAL A 310 2.06 -10.27 16.97
CA VAL A 310 3.44 -9.77 16.86
C VAL A 310 3.89 -9.89 15.41
N THR A 311 4.30 -8.77 14.83
CA THR A 311 4.84 -8.74 13.47
C THR A 311 6.25 -8.16 13.50
N THR A 312 7.23 -8.90 12.99
CA THR A 312 8.61 -8.45 12.85
C THR A 312 8.98 -8.37 11.38
N ILE A 313 9.54 -7.23 10.96
CA ILE A 313 10.04 -6.98 9.61
C ILE A 313 11.52 -6.64 9.75
N ASN A 314 12.39 -7.49 9.19
CA ASN A 314 13.83 -7.26 9.14
C ASN A 314 14.23 -7.06 7.69
N SER A 315 15.00 -6.02 7.39
CA SER A 315 15.52 -5.79 6.04
C SER A 315 16.98 -5.41 6.08
N LEU A 316 17.71 -5.94 5.11
CA LEU A 316 19.12 -5.65 4.84
C LEU A 316 19.21 -5.10 3.43
N SER A 317 19.88 -3.97 3.23
CA SER A 317 20.15 -3.45 1.89
C SER A 317 21.61 -3.06 1.72
N LEU A 318 22.10 -3.21 0.49
CA LEU A 318 23.41 -2.81 0.03
C LEU A 318 23.23 -1.87 -1.16
N SER A 319 23.85 -0.70 -1.08
CA SER A 319 23.92 0.27 -2.18
C SER A 319 25.37 0.63 -2.44
N MET A 320 25.82 0.50 -3.68
CA MET A 320 27.17 0.86 -4.10
C MET A 320 27.20 1.26 -5.57
N GLY A 321 28.25 1.93 -5.99
CA GLY A 321 28.41 2.20 -7.41
C GLY A 321 29.43 3.26 -7.76
N SER A 322 29.61 3.41 -9.04
CA SER A 322 30.39 4.46 -9.71
C SER A 322 29.46 5.24 -10.66
N LYS A 323 30.00 6.25 -11.36
CA LYS A 323 29.27 6.93 -12.44
C LYS A 323 28.82 5.99 -13.55
N ALA A 324 29.60 4.95 -13.81
CA ALA A 324 29.31 4.00 -14.88
C ALA A 324 28.33 2.90 -14.46
N MET A 325 28.33 2.49 -13.21
CA MET A 325 27.57 1.32 -12.74
C MET A 325 27.14 1.49 -11.29
N GLN A 326 25.87 1.25 -11.01
CA GLN A 326 25.25 1.45 -9.70
C GLN A 326 24.39 0.23 -9.37
N THR A 327 24.71 -0.42 -8.24
CA THR A 327 24.08 -1.64 -7.77
C THR A 327 23.29 -1.38 -6.51
N TYR A 328 22.06 -1.84 -6.47
CA TYR A 328 21.25 -1.93 -5.27
C TYR A 328 20.80 -3.37 -5.07
N PHE A 329 20.95 -3.85 -3.86
CA PHE A 329 20.50 -5.17 -3.43
C PHE A 329 19.77 -5.05 -2.11
N SER A 330 18.66 -5.78 -1.96
CA SER A 330 18.01 -5.90 -0.65
C SER A 330 17.41 -7.29 -0.43
N TYR A 331 17.31 -7.64 0.84
CA TYR A 331 16.57 -8.78 1.32
C TYR A 331 15.73 -8.37 2.53
N ALA A 332 14.45 -8.73 2.55
CA ALA A 332 13.58 -8.51 3.69
C ALA A 332 12.85 -9.80 4.08
N ASN A 333 12.72 -9.99 5.39
CA ASN A 333 11.91 -11.06 5.98
C ASN A 333 10.82 -10.44 6.85
N THR A 334 9.58 -10.86 6.64
CA THR A 334 8.46 -10.55 7.52
C THR A 334 7.97 -11.83 8.16
N TYR A 335 7.87 -11.83 9.48
CA TYR A 335 7.26 -12.89 10.25
C TYR A 335 6.19 -12.28 11.16
N GLY A 336 4.95 -12.76 11.06
CA GLY A 336 3.83 -12.26 11.82
C GLY A 336 2.99 -13.36 12.45
N LYS A 337 2.49 -13.08 13.65
CA LYS A 337 1.40 -13.79 14.32
C LYS A 337 0.26 -12.80 14.51
N GLY A 338 -0.94 -13.15 14.06
CA GLY A 338 -2.12 -12.32 14.21
C GLY A 338 -2.72 -12.37 15.62
N VAL A 339 -3.75 -11.54 15.84
CA VAL A 339 -4.49 -11.48 17.11
C VAL A 339 -5.40 -12.70 17.34
N VAL A 340 -5.72 -13.44 16.29
CA VAL A 340 -6.44 -14.72 16.39
C VAL A 340 -5.42 -15.85 16.39
N GLU A 341 -5.59 -16.81 17.30
CA GLU A 341 -4.67 -17.95 17.44
C GLU A 341 -4.54 -18.74 16.14
N GLY A 342 -3.32 -19.16 15.82
CA GLY A 342 -3.02 -19.90 14.59
C GLY A 342 -2.82 -19.05 13.34
N ASN A 343 -3.27 -17.78 13.33
CA ASN A 343 -3.03 -16.87 12.19
C ASN A 343 -1.56 -16.51 12.11
N ARG A 344 -0.92 -16.78 10.95
CA ARG A 344 0.51 -16.54 10.70
C ARG A 344 0.74 -16.02 9.30
N LEU A 345 1.76 -15.18 9.18
CA LEU A 345 2.28 -14.68 7.91
C LEU A 345 3.81 -14.83 7.89
N VAL A 346 4.33 -15.41 6.81
CA VAL A 346 5.76 -15.41 6.50
C VAL A 346 5.93 -14.82 5.11
N LYS A 347 6.84 -13.86 4.97
CA LYS A 347 7.15 -13.26 3.68
C LYS A 347 8.66 -13.05 3.55
N HIS A 348 9.18 -13.33 2.37
CA HIS A 348 10.55 -13.09 1.96
C HIS A 348 10.54 -12.25 0.70
N ASN A 349 11.22 -11.12 0.71
CA ASN A 349 11.41 -10.25 -0.44
C ASN A 349 12.88 -10.18 -0.78
N PHE A 350 13.19 -10.28 -2.05
CA PHE A 350 14.51 -10.15 -2.62
C PHE A 350 14.43 -9.12 -3.74
N ASN A 351 15.31 -8.12 -3.73
CA ASN A 351 15.40 -7.13 -4.80
C ASN A 351 16.84 -6.95 -5.25
N PHE A 352 17.05 -6.95 -6.56
CA PHE A 352 18.32 -6.65 -7.18
C PHE A 352 18.12 -5.67 -8.33
N ARG A 353 18.82 -4.54 -8.29
CA ARG A 353 18.77 -3.53 -9.33
C ARG A 353 20.16 -3.12 -9.75
N GLU A 354 20.37 -3.07 -11.05
CA GLU A 354 21.59 -2.62 -11.66
C GLU A 354 21.30 -1.50 -12.66
N THR A 355 21.99 -0.38 -12.52
CA THR A 355 21.91 0.74 -13.47
C THR A 355 23.31 0.93 -14.07
N ALA A 356 23.45 0.76 -15.38
CA ALA A 356 24.72 0.90 -16.09
C ALA A 356 24.63 2.03 -17.13
N ASN A 357 25.66 2.88 -17.15
CA ASN A 357 25.80 4.00 -18.05
C ASN A 357 27.01 3.79 -18.99
N PHE A 358 26.76 3.91 -20.28
CA PHE A 358 27.74 3.72 -21.33
C PHE A 358 27.87 4.97 -22.20
N PHE A 359 28.98 5.07 -22.95
CA PHE A 359 29.21 6.14 -23.93
C PHE A 359 29.06 7.56 -23.33
N ASN A 360 29.71 7.82 -22.19
CA ASN A 360 29.60 9.08 -21.46
C ASN A 360 28.12 9.44 -21.11
N ASN A 361 27.42 8.50 -20.54
CA ASN A 361 25.99 8.62 -20.13
C ASN A 361 25.00 8.78 -21.29
N LYS A 362 25.40 8.52 -22.53
CA LYS A 362 24.47 8.52 -23.66
C LYS A 362 23.52 7.31 -23.66
N LEU A 363 23.97 6.16 -23.16
CA LEU A 363 23.19 4.95 -23.05
C LEU A 363 23.07 4.57 -21.57
N THR A 364 21.87 4.53 -21.04
CA THR A 364 21.54 4.02 -19.69
C THR A 364 20.73 2.76 -19.81
N VAL A 365 21.19 1.70 -19.16
CA VAL A 365 20.47 0.43 -19.00
C VAL A 365 20.15 0.26 -17.51
N ASP A 366 18.90 0.06 -17.18
CA ASP A 366 18.40 -0.12 -15.82
C ASP A 366 17.60 -1.40 -15.76
N ALA A 367 18.08 -2.38 -15.02
CA ALA A 367 17.44 -3.69 -14.84
C ALA A 367 17.11 -3.90 -13.35
N ASN A 368 15.89 -4.29 -13.07
CA ASN A 368 15.40 -4.55 -11.71
C ASN A 368 14.69 -5.90 -11.66
N VAL A 369 15.05 -6.74 -10.70
CA VAL A 369 14.41 -8.02 -10.41
C VAL A 369 13.94 -8.00 -8.96
N ASN A 370 12.65 -8.17 -8.78
CA ASN A 370 12.04 -8.34 -7.47
C ASN A 370 11.40 -9.72 -7.38
N ALA A 371 11.81 -10.54 -6.41
CA ALA A 371 11.26 -11.86 -6.16
C ALA A 371 10.67 -11.91 -4.75
N MET A 372 9.48 -12.49 -4.63
CA MET A 372 8.75 -12.59 -3.36
C MET A 372 8.19 -13.98 -3.17
N TYR A 373 8.30 -14.48 -1.95
CA TYR A 373 7.59 -15.63 -1.42
C TYR A 373 6.75 -15.20 -0.23
N GLN A 374 5.48 -15.60 -0.21
CA GLN A 374 4.58 -15.36 0.91
C GLN A 374 3.85 -16.66 1.24
N LYS A 375 3.70 -16.91 2.55
CA LYS A 375 2.86 -17.99 3.08
C LYS A 375 1.99 -17.44 4.19
N GLY A 376 0.66 -17.55 4.01
CA GLY A 376 -0.36 -17.28 5.01
C GLY A 376 -0.91 -18.58 5.58
N ASN A 377 -1.18 -18.60 6.87
CA ASN A 377 -1.86 -19.72 7.53
C ASN A 377 -3.01 -19.20 8.38
N ASN A 378 -4.13 -19.90 8.37
CA ASN A 378 -5.29 -19.64 9.20
C ASN A 378 -5.73 -18.19 9.16
N ARG A 379 -5.89 -17.66 7.94
CA ARG A 379 -6.48 -16.33 7.76
C ARG A 379 -7.91 -16.34 8.26
N THR A 380 -8.27 -15.30 8.99
CA THR A 380 -9.65 -15.11 9.43
C THR A 380 -10.51 -14.67 8.25
N THR A 381 -11.73 -15.19 8.17
CA THR A 381 -12.69 -14.76 7.16
C THR A 381 -13.17 -13.34 7.46
N SER A 382 -13.37 -12.56 6.40
CA SER A 382 -14.05 -11.27 6.51
C SER A 382 -15.54 -11.45 6.23
N GLY A 383 -16.38 -11.17 7.24
CA GLY A 383 -17.82 -11.41 7.15
C GLY A 383 -18.18 -12.90 7.20
N GLY A 384 -19.40 -13.23 6.77
CA GLY A 384 -19.95 -14.58 6.80
C GLY A 384 -20.43 -14.99 8.17
N TYR A 385 -21.27 -16.03 8.20
CA TYR A 385 -21.86 -16.56 9.43
C TYR A 385 -21.13 -17.81 9.90
N TYR A 386 -21.01 -18.81 9.02
CA TYR A 386 -20.55 -20.15 9.40
C TYR A 386 -19.02 -20.27 9.57
N MET A 387 -18.25 -19.43 8.92
CA MET A 387 -16.78 -19.49 8.95
C MET A 387 -16.15 -18.44 9.87
N ASN A 388 -16.95 -17.49 10.35
CA ASN A 388 -16.44 -16.39 11.19
C ASN A 388 -16.47 -16.81 12.66
N PRO A 389 -15.33 -16.99 13.34
CA PRO A 389 -15.30 -17.38 14.75
C PRO A 389 -15.93 -16.34 15.68
N LEU A 390 -16.04 -15.08 15.25
CA LEU A 390 -16.65 -14.04 16.06
C LEU A 390 -18.16 -14.25 16.24
N VAL A 391 -18.84 -14.93 15.32
CA VAL A 391 -20.27 -15.21 15.44
C VAL A 391 -20.54 -16.03 16.70
N GLY A 392 -19.87 -17.16 16.87
CA GLY A 392 -20.03 -17.96 18.07
C GLY A 392 -19.56 -17.24 19.33
N LEU A 393 -18.48 -16.44 19.25
CA LEU A 393 -17.97 -15.66 20.36
C LEU A 393 -19.00 -14.63 20.85
N TYR A 394 -19.63 -13.88 19.94
CA TYR A 394 -20.57 -12.82 20.29
C TYR A 394 -21.98 -13.33 20.61
N HIS A 395 -22.41 -14.46 20.02
CA HIS A 395 -23.74 -15.03 20.23
C HIS A 395 -23.84 -15.91 21.48
N PHE A 396 -22.71 -16.29 22.08
CA PHE A 396 -22.75 -17.20 23.24
C PHE A 396 -23.57 -16.58 24.39
N PRO A 397 -24.52 -17.35 24.99
CA PRO A 397 -25.38 -16.84 26.05
C PRO A 397 -24.61 -16.42 27.29
N ARG A 398 -24.86 -15.22 27.79
CA ARG A 398 -24.18 -14.66 28.97
C ARG A 398 -24.43 -15.47 30.25
N GLY A 399 -25.59 -16.07 30.37
CA GLY A 399 -25.93 -16.94 31.50
C GLY A 399 -25.39 -18.37 31.41
N GLY A 400 -24.62 -18.67 30.37
CA GLY A 400 -24.25 -20.05 30.03
C GLY A 400 -25.41 -20.79 29.38
N VAL A 401 -25.26 -22.08 29.21
CA VAL A 401 -26.26 -22.99 28.62
C VAL A 401 -26.70 -24.04 29.62
N GLU A 402 -27.72 -24.81 29.25
CA GLU A 402 -28.24 -25.88 30.07
C GLU A 402 -27.14 -26.84 30.58
N GLY A 403 -27.19 -27.22 31.84
CA GLY A 403 -26.16 -28.00 32.49
C GLY A 403 -24.99 -27.20 33.06
N GLY A 404 -25.09 -25.87 33.13
CA GLY A 404 -24.08 -25.01 33.76
C GLY A 404 -22.80 -24.85 32.96
N LYS A 405 -22.81 -25.19 31.66
CA LYS A 405 -21.66 -25.04 30.76
C LYS A 405 -21.52 -23.59 30.31
N ASP A 406 -20.37 -23.00 30.57
CA ASP A 406 -20.01 -21.66 30.12
C ASP A 406 -19.15 -21.71 28.83
N PHE A 407 -18.73 -20.55 28.36
CA PHE A 407 -17.90 -20.46 27.18
C PHE A 407 -16.54 -21.17 27.36
N ASN A 408 -15.95 -21.10 28.56
CA ASN A 408 -14.67 -21.75 28.84
C ASN A 408 -14.78 -23.29 28.79
N TYR A 409 -15.91 -23.84 29.18
CA TYR A 409 -16.15 -25.27 28.96
C TYR A 409 -16.02 -25.64 27.49
N TYR A 410 -16.61 -24.86 26.58
CA TYR A 410 -16.56 -25.13 25.13
C TYR A 410 -15.24 -24.72 24.49
N LYS A 411 -14.46 -23.84 25.09
CA LYS A 411 -13.08 -23.55 24.73
C LYS A 411 -12.19 -24.76 24.98
N ASP A 412 -12.24 -25.29 26.22
CA ASP A 412 -11.37 -26.39 26.66
C ASP A 412 -11.78 -27.74 26.06
N ASN A 413 -13.07 -27.88 25.73
CA ASN A 413 -13.67 -29.08 25.16
C ASN A 413 -14.32 -28.79 23.81
N TYR A 414 -13.62 -28.08 22.89
CA TYR A 414 -14.20 -27.71 21.60
C TYR A 414 -14.48 -28.88 20.67
N GLN A 415 -14.01 -30.09 21.02
CA GLN A 415 -14.23 -31.33 20.29
C GLN A 415 -14.63 -32.48 21.23
N VAL A 416 -15.43 -33.39 20.70
CA VAL A 416 -15.90 -34.61 21.43
C VAL A 416 -15.80 -35.81 20.50
N LEU A 417 -15.44 -36.99 21.07
CA LEU A 417 -15.36 -38.21 20.28
C LEU A 417 -16.78 -38.73 19.95
N ASN A 418 -17.09 -38.78 18.66
CA ASN A 418 -18.25 -39.52 18.16
C ASN A 418 -17.89 -41.00 18.00
N THR A 419 -18.30 -41.81 18.96
CA THR A 419 -17.96 -43.26 19.01
C THR A 419 -18.61 -44.04 17.87
N GLY A 420 -19.77 -43.60 17.36
CA GLY A 420 -20.46 -44.27 16.25
C GLY A 420 -19.74 -44.13 14.91
N ARG A 421 -18.97 -43.03 14.74
CA ARG A 421 -18.20 -42.75 13.53
C ARG A 421 -16.69 -42.81 13.72
N ASN A 422 -16.23 -42.96 14.95
CA ASN A 422 -14.83 -42.93 15.37
C ASN A 422 -14.08 -41.67 14.85
N ILE A 423 -14.72 -40.52 14.97
CA ILE A 423 -14.16 -39.20 14.60
C ILE A 423 -14.39 -38.19 15.73
N MET A 424 -13.60 -37.11 15.74
CA MET A 424 -13.87 -35.99 16.60
C MET A 424 -14.91 -35.07 15.93
N ASP A 425 -16.05 -34.84 16.58
CA ASP A 425 -17.04 -33.84 16.18
C ASP A 425 -16.86 -32.58 17.02
N GLN A 426 -17.39 -31.44 16.52
CA GLN A 426 -17.35 -30.21 17.30
C GLN A 426 -18.31 -30.31 18.51
N ASN A 427 -17.87 -29.79 19.63
CA ASN A 427 -18.68 -29.65 20.83
C ASN A 427 -19.13 -28.17 20.91
N TRP A 428 -20.42 -27.95 20.74
CA TRP A 428 -21.03 -26.62 20.81
C TRP A 428 -22.47 -26.74 21.25
N TYR A 429 -23.02 -25.68 21.83
CA TYR A 429 -24.40 -25.70 22.34
C TYR A 429 -25.48 -25.70 21.25
N LYS A 430 -25.12 -25.23 20.03
CA LYS A 430 -25.97 -25.24 18.83
C LYS A 430 -25.45 -26.24 17.80
N THR A 431 -25.63 -27.54 18.06
CA THR A 431 -25.10 -28.63 17.20
C THR A 431 -26.16 -29.32 16.34
N SER A 432 -27.43 -28.90 16.44
CA SER A 432 -28.53 -29.56 15.73
C SER A 432 -29.38 -28.58 14.95
N GLY A 433 -29.81 -28.98 13.76
CA GLY A 433 -30.68 -28.23 12.89
C GLY A 433 -29.99 -27.68 11.65
N THR A 434 -30.73 -26.88 10.89
CA THR A 434 -30.24 -26.27 9.65
C THR A 434 -29.34 -25.06 9.88
N ASP A 435 -29.40 -24.45 11.07
CA ASP A 435 -28.58 -23.31 11.48
C ASP A 435 -27.54 -23.75 12.53
N MET A 436 -26.43 -24.25 12.05
CA MET A 436 -25.32 -24.70 12.91
C MET A 436 -24.28 -23.59 13.09
N GLU A 437 -24.56 -22.69 14.04
CA GLU A 437 -23.51 -21.83 14.55
C GLU A 437 -22.35 -22.68 15.09
N GLN A 438 -21.12 -22.29 14.80
CA GLN A 438 -19.96 -23.12 15.08
C GLN A 438 -19.16 -22.62 16.28
N ASN A 439 -18.53 -23.56 17.00
CA ASN A 439 -17.61 -23.24 18.07
C ASN A 439 -16.40 -22.44 17.51
N PRO A 440 -16.09 -21.26 18.04
CA PRO A 440 -14.95 -20.47 17.62
C PRO A 440 -13.63 -21.23 17.60
N TYR A 441 -13.39 -22.07 18.62
CA TYR A 441 -12.16 -22.85 18.75
C TYR A 441 -12.12 -24.06 17.80
N TRP A 442 -13.29 -24.57 17.39
CA TRP A 442 -13.35 -25.53 16.30
C TRP A 442 -12.89 -24.87 14.99
N LEU A 443 -13.41 -23.71 14.67
CA LEU A 443 -13.07 -23.00 13.43
C LEU A 443 -11.58 -22.71 13.32
N ILE A 444 -10.94 -22.22 14.37
CA ILE A 444 -9.52 -21.87 14.32
C ILE A 444 -8.59 -23.10 14.34
N ASN A 445 -9.05 -24.26 14.86
CA ASN A 445 -8.22 -25.46 14.98
C ASN A 445 -8.53 -26.56 13.95
N LYS A 446 -9.78 -26.64 13.47
CA LYS A 446 -10.27 -27.74 12.60
C LYS A 446 -10.72 -27.28 11.23
N VAL A 447 -10.50 -26.01 10.90
CA VAL A 447 -10.73 -25.46 9.56
C VAL A 447 -9.47 -24.72 9.08
N PRO A 448 -8.29 -25.41 9.06
CA PRO A 448 -7.06 -24.77 8.62
C PRO A 448 -7.12 -24.39 7.14
N ASN A 449 -6.66 -23.18 6.85
CA ASN A 449 -6.44 -22.69 5.51
C ASN A 449 -4.98 -22.26 5.36
N GLU A 450 -4.44 -22.46 4.17
CA GLU A 450 -3.07 -22.11 3.81
C GLU A 450 -3.07 -21.48 2.43
N ASP A 451 -2.46 -20.31 2.29
CA ASP A 451 -2.19 -19.68 1.02
C ASP A 451 -0.68 -19.51 0.82
N THR A 452 -0.23 -19.72 -0.41
CA THR A 452 1.16 -19.54 -0.78
C THR A 452 1.21 -18.74 -2.08
N ARG A 453 2.00 -17.67 -2.09
CA ARG A 453 2.26 -16.85 -3.29
C ARG A 453 3.74 -16.79 -3.60
N TYR A 454 4.06 -17.04 -4.87
CA TYR A 454 5.34 -16.73 -5.49
C TYR A 454 5.12 -15.62 -6.50
N ARG A 455 5.95 -14.58 -6.47
CA ARG A 455 5.90 -13.51 -7.46
C ARG A 455 7.30 -13.14 -7.88
N THR A 456 7.50 -12.95 -9.18
CA THR A 456 8.74 -12.44 -9.75
C THR A 456 8.40 -11.32 -10.73
N LEU A 457 8.87 -10.12 -10.41
CA LEU A 457 8.74 -8.94 -11.26
C LEU A 457 10.12 -8.58 -11.83
N ILE A 458 10.22 -8.53 -13.14
CA ILE A 458 11.43 -8.13 -13.87
C ILE A 458 11.10 -6.87 -14.66
N ASN A 459 11.90 -5.82 -14.47
CA ASN A 459 11.81 -4.57 -15.22
C ASN A 459 13.14 -4.32 -15.94
N LEU A 460 13.07 -3.93 -17.18
CA LEU A 460 14.21 -3.51 -17.99
C LEU A 460 13.88 -2.18 -18.67
N SER A 461 14.77 -1.20 -18.54
CA SER A 461 14.67 0.08 -19.23
C SER A 461 16.00 0.38 -19.93
N VAL A 462 15.92 0.73 -21.20
CA VAL A 462 17.06 1.14 -22.02
C VAL A 462 16.76 2.53 -22.56
N LYS A 463 17.56 3.52 -22.16
CA LYS A 463 17.43 4.90 -22.62
C LYS A 463 18.68 5.30 -23.39
N TYR A 464 18.53 5.80 -24.60
CA TYR A 464 19.59 6.33 -25.43
C TYR A 464 19.39 7.81 -25.71
N GLN A 465 20.34 8.65 -25.31
CA GLN A 465 20.39 10.07 -25.59
C GLN A 465 21.06 10.28 -26.96
N ILE A 466 20.27 10.55 -27.99
CA ILE A 466 20.76 10.71 -29.37
C ILE A 466 21.61 11.97 -29.45
N ASN A 467 21.11 13.07 -28.92
CA ASN A 467 21.81 14.35 -28.77
C ASN A 467 21.20 15.13 -27.59
N ASP A 468 21.56 16.37 -27.39
CA ASP A 468 21.08 17.19 -26.25
C ASP A 468 19.57 17.38 -26.23
N TYR A 469 18.87 17.20 -27.35
CA TYR A 469 17.44 17.44 -27.50
C TYR A 469 16.61 16.17 -27.62
N PHE A 470 17.16 15.11 -28.20
CA PHE A 470 16.42 13.90 -28.55
C PHE A 470 16.88 12.70 -27.75
N SER A 471 15.93 11.97 -27.21
CA SER A 471 16.18 10.67 -26.59
C SER A 471 15.12 9.64 -27.00
N ILE A 472 15.52 8.38 -27.02
CA ILE A 472 14.64 7.23 -27.17
C ILE A 472 14.78 6.35 -25.92
N GLN A 473 13.66 5.85 -25.43
CA GLN A 473 13.60 4.92 -24.30
C GLN A 473 12.72 3.74 -24.68
N ALA A 474 13.20 2.53 -24.43
CA ALA A 474 12.43 1.31 -24.49
C ALA A 474 12.33 0.71 -23.08
N ARG A 475 11.13 0.26 -22.67
CA ARG A 475 10.93 -0.42 -21.39
C ARG A 475 10.19 -1.72 -21.61
N GLY A 476 10.52 -2.70 -20.80
CA GLY A 476 9.82 -3.97 -20.75
C GLY A 476 9.68 -4.45 -19.32
N SER A 477 8.61 -5.16 -19.05
CA SER A 477 8.45 -5.88 -17.78
C SER A 477 7.76 -7.22 -17.98
N ALA A 478 8.06 -8.13 -17.05
CA ALA A 478 7.38 -9.40 -16.89
C ALA A 478 7.06 -9.59 -15.40
N ASP A 479 5.79 -9.77 -15.09
CA ASP A 479 5.29 -10.00 -13.75
C ASP A 479 4.63 -11.38 -13.71
N TYR A 480 5.28 -12.33 -13.06
CA TYR A 480 4.83 -13.71 -12.96
C TYR A 480 4.41 -14.03 -11.53
N ILE A 481 3.17 -14.48 -11.36
CA ILE A 481 2.56 -14.82 -10.08
C ILE A 481 2.11 -16.26 -10.11
N VAL A 482 2.34 -17.00 -9.03
CA VAL A 482 1.76 -18.31 -8.76
C VAL A 482 1.13 -18.28 -7.38
N ASP A 483 -0.18 -18.51 -7.34
CA ASP A 483 -0.94 -18.62 -6.10
C ASP A 483 -1.44 -20.04 -5.90
N LYS A 484 -1.31 -20.52 -4.66
CA LYS A 484 -1.81 -21.84 -4.23
C LYS A 484 -2.62 -21.67 -2.96
N ASP A 485 -3.82 -22.22 -2.97
CA ASP A 485 -4.75 -22.17 -1.86
C ASP A 485 -5.16 -23.58 -1.45
N ASN A 486 -5.14 -23.83 -0.16
CA ASN A 486 -5.47 -25.13 0.41
C ASN A 486 -6.35 -24.92 1.65
N THR A 487 -7.57 -25.42 1.61
CA THR A 487 -8.49 -25.38 2.76
C THR A 487 -8.95 -26.79 3.11
N ARG A 488 -8.87 -27.10 4.39
CA ARG A 488 -9.26 -28.38 4.96
C ARG A 488 -10.27 -28.15 6.06
N MET A 489 -11.45 -28.69 5.92
CA MET A 489 -12.47 -28.65 6.96
C MET A 489 -12.68 -30.08 7.48
N TYR A 490 -12.45 -30.25 8.77
CA TYR A 490 -12.56 -31.59 9.39
C TYR A 490 -14.01 -32.03 9.48
N ALA A 491 -14.21 -33.34 9.50
CA ALA A 491 -15.49 -33.98 9.87
C ALA A 491 -15.97 -33.42 11.22
N GLY A 492 -17.27 -33.11 11.32
CA GLY A 492 -17.82 -32.41 12.48
C GLY A 492 -18.01 -30.90 12.25
N THR A 493 -17.45 -30.33 11.17
CA THR A 493 -17.78 -28.98 10.71
C THR A 493 -19.23 -28.95 10.16
N SER A 494 -19.88 -27.80 10.15
CA SER A 494 -21.25 -27.64 9.65
C SER A 494 -21.47 -28.30 8.29
N PRO A 495 -22.53 -29.11 8.10
CA PRO A 495 -22.87 -29.72 6.82
C PRO A 495 -23.16 -28.71 5.71
N ILE A 496 -23.57 -27.49 6.03
CA ILE A 496 -23.75 -26.40 5.07
C ILE A 496 -22.43 -26.09 4.37
N LEU A 497 -21.31 -26.19 5.09
CA LEU A 497 -19.98 -25.93 4.55
C LEU A 497 -19.32 -27.15 3.91
N CYS A 498 -19.60 -28.35 4.45
CA CYS A 498 -18.88 -29.56 4.11
C CYS A 498 -19.68 -30.58 3.30
N GLY A 499 -20.99 -30.33 3.12
CA GLY A 499 -21.91 -31.33 2.57
C GLY A 499 -22.17 -32.51 3.53
N MET A 500 -23.26 -33.21 3.31
CA MET A 500 -23.65 -34.40 4.08
C MET A 500 -23.07 -35.67 3.43
N ASN A 501 -22.68 -36.66 4.25
CA ASN A 501 -22.33 -37.96 3.74
C ASN A 501 -23.57 -38.72 3.20
N ALA A 502 -23.34 -39.77 2.41
CA ALA A 502 -24.42 -40.53 1.78
C ALA A 502 -25.38 -41.17 2.79
N ALA A 503 -24.93 -41.42 4.02
CA ALA A 503 -25.76 -41.99 5.09
C ALA A 503 -26.60 -40.94 5.83
N GLY A 504 -26.43 -39.65 5.55
CA GLY A 504 -27.12 -38.56 6.26
C GLY A 504 -26.75 -38.42 7.74
N THR A 505 -25.64 -39.03 8.17
CA THR A 505 -25.21 -39.10 9.58
C THR A 505 -24.23 -37.97 9.95
N GLY A 506 -23.89 -37.09 9.04
CA GLY A 506 -22.99 -35.96 9.22
C GLY A 506 -22.07 -35.75 8.01
N THR A 507 -21.02 -34.96 8.19
CA THR A 507 -20.04 -34.68 7.16
C THR A 507 -18.74 -35.47 7.37
N ASN A 508 -18.06 -35.86 6.29
CA ASN A 508 -16.72 -36.48 6.34
C ASN A 508 -15.60 -35.42 6.20
N GLY A 509 -15.99 -34.14 6.15
CA GLY A 509 -15.08 -33.03 5.91
C GLY A 509 -15.09 -32.54 4.46
N ARG A 510 -14.40 -31.44 4.21
CA ARG A 510 -14.26 -30.82 2.89
C ARG A 510 -12.79 -30.55 2.60
N TYR A 511 -12.41 -30.77 1.35
CA TYR A 511 -11.11 -30.40 0.84
C TYR A 511 -11.23 -29.56 -0.39
N SER A 512 -10.65 -28.37 -0.35
CA SER A 512 -10.57 -27.45 -1.49
C SER A 512 -9.12 -27.08 -1.77
N TYR A 513 -8.71 -27.15 -3.02
CA TYR A 513 -7.41 -26.76 -3.51
C TYR A 513 -7.55 -25.98 -4.80
N ASN A 514 -6.87 -24.83 -4.89
CA ASN A 514 -6.76 -24.05 -6.11
C ASN A 514 -5.29 -23.66 -6.35
N GLU A 515 -4.89 -23.75 -7.60
CA GLU A 515 -3.61 -23.23 -8.08
C GLU A 515 -3.84 -22.38 -9.32
N GLN A 516 -3.30 -21.17 -9.33
CA GLN A 516 -3.38 -20.27 -10.47
C GLN A 516 -2.02 -19.69 -10.78
N SER A 517 -1.76 -19.44 -12.04
CA SER A 517 -0.60 -18.72 -12.52
C SER A 517 -1.00 -17.60 -13.46
N GLU A 518 -0.31 -16.47 -13.31
CA GLU A 518 -0.57 -15.27 -14.08
C GLU A 518 0.75 -14.71 -14.59
N LEU A 519 0.79 -14.34 -15.86
CA LEU A 519 1.90 -13.65 -16.48
C LEU A 519 1.38 -12.36 -17.13
N SER A 520 1.83 -11.23 -16.60
CA SER A 520 1.60 -9.93 -17.22
C SER A 520 2.91 -9.45 -17.84
N THR A 521 2.90 -9.15 -19.13
CA THR A 521 4.03 -8.55 -19.82
C THR A 521 3.66 -7.18 -20.35
N TYR A 522 4.56 -6.23 -20.19
CA TYR A 522 4.41 -4.87 -20.69
C TYR A 522 5.64 -4.46 -21.49
N GLY A 523 5.42 -3.77 -22.59
CA GLY A 523 6.47 -3.14 -23.35
C GLY A 523 6.05 -1.79 -23.87
N ASP A 524 6.97 -0.81 -23.87
CA ASP A 524 6.76 0.48 -24.53
C ASP A 524 8.04 1.02 -25.16
N VAL A 525 7.81 1.92 -26.12
CA VAL A 525 8.89 2.75 -26.71
C VAL A 525 8.43 4.19 -26.66
N LEU A 526 9.31 5.07 -26.20
CA LEU A 526 9.07 6.49 -26.05
C LEU A 526 10.18 7.28 -26.77
N PHE A 527 9.78 8.14 -27.70
CA PHE A 527 10.65 9.11 -28.33
C PHE A 527 10.36 10.47 -27.74
N THR A 528 11.39 11.13 -27.19
CA THR A 528 11.25 12.41 -26.48
C THR A 528 12.11 13.50 -27.14
N TYR A 529 11.52 14.65 -27.35
CA TYR A 529 12.18 15.90 -27.70
C TYR A 529 12.06 16.87 -26.53
N GLN A 530 13.16 17.43 -26.08
CA GLN A 530 13.23 18.41 -25.00
C GLN A 530 14.19 19.53 -25.37
N GLN A 531 13.72 20.77 -25.30
CA GLN A 531 14.55 21.95 -25.54
C GLN A 531 14.14 23.11 -24.65
N GLN A 532 15.14 23.80 -24.11
CA GLN A 532 14.98 25.03 -23.34
C GLN A 532 15.47 26.20 -24.21
N PHE A 533 14.60 27.15 -24.44
CA PHE A 533 14.92 28.43 -25.04
C PHE A 533 14.92 29.52 -23.97
N GLU A 534 15.38 30.73 -24.28
CA GLU A 534 15.44 31.83 -23.31
C GLU A 534 14.10 32.08 -22.60
N ASN A 535 13.00 32.12 -23.38
CA ASN A 535 11.65 32.44 -22.87
C ASN A 535 10.68 31.26 -22.94
N PHE A 536 11.05 30.16 -23.55
CA PHE A 536 10.20 29.01 -23.76
C PHE A 536 10.90 27.70 -23.40
N SER A 537 10.18 26.81 -22.76
CA SER A 537 10.55 25.40 -22.62
C SER A 537 9.58 24.54 -23.42
N PHE A 538 10.11 23.58 -24.13
CA PHE A 538 9.32 22.62 -24.89
C PHE A 538 9.77 21.20 -24.56
N ASN A 539 8.80 20.37 -24.20
CA ASN A 539 9.00 18.95 -23.96
C ASN A 539 7.86 18.18 -24.62
N ALA A 540 8.17 17.30 -25.54
CA ALA A 540 7.17 16.47 -26.21
C ALA A 540 7.65 15.03 -26.29
N SER A 541 6.75 14.10 -26.08
CA SER A 541 7.01 12.67 -26.22
C SER A 541 5.89 12.00 -27.00
N VAL A 542 6.28 11.09 -27.89
CA VAL A 542 5.38 10.20 -28.63
C VAL A 542 5.81 8.78 -28.36
N GLY A 543 4.86 7.87 -28.22
CA GLY A 543 5.19 6.48 -27.95
C GLY A 543 4.04 5.51 -28.22
N GLY A 544 4.38 4.25 -28.13
CA GLY A 544 3.42 3.15 -28.18
C GLY A 544 3.70 2.12 -27.12
N SER A 545 2.68 1.44 -26.65
CA SER A 545 2.81 0.38 -25.66
C SER A 545 1.94 -0.82 -25.99
N ILE A 546 2.37 -1.97 -25.50
CA ILE A 546 1.63 -3.22 -25.51
C ILE A 546 1.59 -3.77 -24.09
N ASN A 547 0.44 -4.24 -23.65
CA ASN A 547 0.24 -4.95 -22.40
C ASN A 547 -0.47 -6.26 -22.70
N ASP A 548 0.10 -7.37 -22.27
CA ASP A 548 -0.41 -8.71 -22.49
C ASP A 548 -0.55 -9.42 -21.15
N TYR A 549 -1.71 -9.97 -20.88
CA TYR A 549 -2.03 -10.73 -19.68
C TYR A 549 -2.46 -12.13 -20.05
N ASN A 550 -1.81 -13.12 -19.47
CA ASN A 550 -2.12 -14.54 -19.62
C ASN A 550 -2.24 -15.18 -18.24
N GLY A 551 -3.43 -15.63 -17.90
CA GLY A 551 -3.74 -16.31 -16.65
C GLY A 551 -4.38 -17.66 -16.89
N ASN A 552 -4.05 -18.62 -16.03
CA ASN A 552 -4.70 -19.91 -15.97
C ASN A 552 -4.81 -20.38 -14.54
N GLY A 553 -5.78 -21.23 -14.25
CA GLY A 553 -5.93 -21.82 -12.94
C GLY A 553 -6.70 -23.11 -13.00
N THR A 554 -6.32 -24.01 -12.12
CA THR A 554 -6.98 -25.28 -11.91
C THR A 554 -7.30 -25.44 -10.43
N GLY A 555 -8.45 -26.02 -10.14
CA GLY A 555 -8.84 -26.27 -8.76
C GLY A 555 -9.86 -27.37 -8.64
N PHE A 556 -10.00 -27.85 -7.45
CA PHE A 556 -11.08 -28.76 -7.08
C PHE A 556 -11.62 -28.42 -5.69
N ASP A 557 -12.85 -28.77 -5.47
CA ASP A 557 -13.55 -28.64 -4.21
C ASP A 557 -14.48 -29.86 -4.05
N SER A 558 -14.43 -30.50 -2.90
CA SER A 558 -15.32 -31.63 -2.61
C SER A 558 -16.79 -31.20 -2.45
N TYR A 559 -17.04 -29.91 -2.18
CA TYR A 559 -18.41 -29.36 -2.06
C TYR A 559 -19.12 -29.27 -3.42
N PRO A 560 -20.45 -29.54 -3.52
CA PRO A 560 -21.41 -29.82 -2.44
C PRO A 560 -21.40 -31.24 -1.88
N GLY A 561 -20.55 -32.13 -2.38
CA GLY A 561 -20.30 -33.43 -1.76
C GLY A 561 -19.41 -33.31 -0.52
N THR A 562 -19.04 -34.46 0.02
CA THR A 562 -18.11 -34.57 1.14
C THR A 562 -17.01 -35.55 0.79
N LEU A 563 -16.00 -35.69 1.64
CA LEU A 563 -14.95 -36.70 1.47
C LEU A 563 -15.51 -38.11 1.62
N SER A 564 -14.96 -39.07 0.88
CA SER A 564 -15.37 -40.51 1.01
C SER A 564 -14.93 -41.08 2.34
N ILE A 565 -13.68 -40.82 2.74
CA ILE A 565 -13.11 -41.21 4.02
C ILE A 565 -12.93 -39.94 4.88
N PRO A 566 -13.44 -39.91 6.14
CA PRO A 566 -13.33 -38.74 7.00
C PRO A 566 -11.90 -38.26 7.19
N ASN A 567 -11.69 -36.96 7.08
CA ASN A 567 -10.43 -36.26 7.37
C ASN A 567 -9.21 -36.71 6.53
N VAL A 568 -9.42 -37.43 5.43
CA VAL A 568 -8.36 -37.74 4.46
C VAL A 568 -8.37 -36.71 3.34
N PHE A 569 -7.53 -35.69 3.44
CA PHE A 569 -7.51 -34.52 2.54
C PHE A 569 -6.62 -34.81 1.32
N THR A 570 -7.13 -35.59 0.40
CA THR A 570 -6.51 -35.88 -0.89
C THR A 570 -7.54 -35.79 -2.01
N MET A 571 -7.10 -35.41 -3.22
CA MET A 571 -7.97 -35.34 -4.38
C MET A 571 -8.65 -36.68 -4.70
N GLN A 572 -7.97 -37.82 -4.49
CA GLN A 572 -8.53 -39.14 -4.72
C GLN A 572 -9.68 -39.49 -3.76
N ASN A 573 -9.75 -38.86 -2.61
CA ASN A 573 -10.81 -39.03 -1.63
C ASN A 573 -12.04 -38.15 -1.86
N VAL A 574 -11.99 -37.28 -2.88
CA VAL A 574 -13.12 -36.46 -3.30
C VAL A 574 -14.03 -37.30 -4.21
N THR A 575 -15.31 -37.37 -3.87
CA THR A 575 -16.29 -38.08 -4.70
C THR A 575 -16.54 -37.30 -5.99
N LEU A 576 -16.04 -37.79 -7.12
CA LEU A 576 -16.02 -37.12 -8.41
C LEU A 576 -17.40 -36.66 -8.91
N ASN A 577 -18.47 -37.35 -8.54
CA ASN A 577 -19.84 -37.01 -8.97
C ASN A 577 -20.50 -35.92 -8.10
N ALA A 578 -19.87 -35.49 -7.04
CA ALA A 578 -20.45 -34.55 -6.09
C ALA A 578 -19.57 -33.30 -5.83
N GLY A 579 -18.29 -33.35 -6.20
CA GLY A 579 -17.37 -32.22 -6.11
C GLY A 579 -17.36 -31.35 -7.36
N SER A 580 -16.77 -30.18 -7.27
CA SER A 580 -16.55 -29.26 -8.39
C SER A 580 -15.08 -29.26 -8.82
N LEU A 581 -14.88 -29.27 -10.13
CA LEU A 581 -13.58 -29.05 -10.77
C LEU A 581 -13.62 -27.71 -11.50
N SER A 582 -12.57 -26.94 -11.41
CA SER A 582 -12.42 -25.69 -12.15
C SER A 582 -11.15 -25.74 -12.99
N ASP A 583 -11.28 -25.33 -14.23
CA ASP A 583 -10.18 -25.05 -15.16
C ASP A 583 -10.55 -23.80 -15.93
N TRP A 584 -9.73 -22.76 -15.81
CA TRP A 584 -9.98 -21.51 -16.50
C TRP A 584 -8.72 -20.98 -17.15
N ARG A 585 -8.89 -20.30 -18.25
CA ARG A 585 -7.83 -19.60 -18.98
C ARG A 585 -8.33 -18.23 -19.39
N LYS A 586 -7.48 -17.23 -19.21
CA LYS A 586 -7.77 -15.85 -19.59
C LYS A 586 -6.57 -15.27 -20.31
N HIS A 587 -6.79 -14.75 -21.51
CA HIS A 587 -5.78 -14.03 -22.28
C HIS A 587 -6.39 -12.70 -22.73
N THR A 588 -5.75 -11.60 -22.37
CA THR A 588 -6.15 -10.25 -22.79
C THR A 588 -4.93 -9.45 -23.20
N GLN A 589 -5.09 -8.67 -24.26
CA GLN A 589 -4.05 -7.79 -24.77
C GLN A 589 -4.61 -6.40 -25.02
N SER A 590 -3.83 -5.38 -24.71
CA SER A 590 -4.11 -4.00 -25.10
C SER A 590 -2.91 -3.37 -25.78
N GLN A 591 -3.17 -2.57 -26.80
CA GLN A 591 -2.17 -1.81 -27.55
C GLN A 591 -2.54 -0.34 -27.51
N SER A 592 -1.54 0.53 -27.49
CA SER A 592 -1.79 1.94 -27.34
C SER A 592 -0.77 2.78 -28.10
N VAL A 593 -1.22 3.93 -28.58
CA VAL A 593 -0.35 5.00 -29.08
C VAL A 593 -0.69 6.26 -28.31
N PHE A 594 0.33 7.00 -27.89
CA PHE A 594 0.14 8.17 -27.06
C PHE A 594 1.13 9.30 -27.38
N PHE A 595 0.68 10.50 -27.09
CA PHE A 595 1.44 11.73 -27.17
C PHE A 595 1.29 12.52 -25.88
N THR A 596 2.37 13.14 -25.40
CA THR A 596 2.34 14.16 -24.35
C THR A 596 3.25 15.31 -24.73
N GLY A 597 2.78 16.52 -24.52
CA GLY A 597 3.54 17.74 -24.78
C GLY A 597 3.34 18.74 -23.67
N GLN A 598 4.39 19.46 -23.31
CA GLN A 598 4.35 20.61 -22.39
C GLN A 598 5.09 21.78 -23.01
N ILE A 599 4.46 22.95 -22.98
CA ILE A 599 5.04 24.23 -23.35
C ILE A 599 5.07 25.09 -22.10
N GLY A 600 6.24 25.57 -21.72
CA GLY A 600 6.42 26.54 -20.65
C GLY A 600 6.80 27.91 -21.22
N LEU A 601 6.19 28.97 -20.72
CA LEU A 601 6.51 30.37 -21.06
C LEU A 601 7.10 31.06 -19.82
N LYS A 602 8.38 31.45 -19.89
CA LYS A 602 9.13 32.19 -18.85
C LYS A 602 9.06 31.53 -17.46
N ASP A 603 8.91 30.22 -17.39
CA ASP A 603 8.63 29.48 -16.16
C ASP A 603 7.40 29.98 -15.36
N GLN A 604 6.52 30.74 -15.99
CA GLN A 604 5.32 31.35 -15.40
C GLN A 604 4.04 30.65 -15.82
N LEU A 605 3.93 30.27 -17.07
CA LEU A 605 2.75 29.64 -17.64
C LEU A 605 3.11 28.34 -18.32
N PHE A 606 2.37 27.28 -18.01
CA PHE A 606 2.59 25.93 -18.57
C PHE A 606 1.31 25.40 -19.18
N LEU A 607 1.40 24.95 -20.43
CA LEU A 607 0.36 24.25 -21.15
C LEU A 607 0.76 22.79 -21.34
N ASP A 608 -0.04 21.86 -20.83
CA ASP A 608 0.11 20.43 -21.06
C ASP A 608 -0.98 19.94 -22.01
N VAL A 609 -0.58 19.15 -23.00
CA VAL A 609 -1.50 18.46 -23.91
C VAL A 609 -1.14 16.97 -23.91
N THR A 610 -2.12 16.10 -23.71
CA THR A 610 -1.95 14.66 -23.85
C THR A 610 -3.04 14.08 -24.72
N ALA A 611 -2.67 13.06 -25.49
CA ALA A 611 -3.57 12.31 -26.33
C ALA A 611 -3.15 10.84 -26.28
N ARG A 612 -4.11 9.95 -26.09
CA ARG A 612 -3.87 8.49 -26.11
C ARG A 612 -5.01 7.81 -26.84
N ASN A 613 -4.69 6.77 -27.59
CA ASN A 613 -5.67 5.89 -28.20
C ASN A 613 -5.34 4.43 -27.86
N ASP A 614 -6.32 3.71 -27.30
CA ASP A 614 -6.17 2.33 -26.86
C ASP A 614 -7.04 1.40 -27.70
N TRP A 615 -6.52 0.23 -28.01
CA TRP A 615 -7.24 -0.92 -28.58
C TRP A 615 -7.13 -2.09 -27.60
N THR A 616 -8.22 -2.79 -27.35
CA THR A 616 -8.26 -3.91 -26.39
C THR A 616 -8.90 -5.15 -26.99
N SER A 617 -8.30 -6.31 -26.74
CA SER A 617 -8.82 -7.61 -27.15
C SER A 617 -10.12 -8.00 -26.44
N THR A 618 -10.48 -7.34 -25.33
CA THR A 618 -11.75 -7.61 -24.63
C THR A 618 -12.98 -7.33 -25.49
N LEU A 619 -12.81 -6.60 -26.59
CA LEU A 619 -13.86 -6.31 -27.58
C LEU A 619 -13.77 -7.16 -28.84
N ALA A 620 -12.86 -8.13 -28.93
CA ALA A 620 -12.54 -8.88 -30.13
C ALA A 620 -13.78 -9.56 -30.76
N TYR A 621 -14.72 -10.01 -29.94
CA TYR A 621 -15.95 -10.71 -30.40
C TYR A 621 -17.16 -9.79 -30.51
N THR A 622 -16.98 -8.47 -30.51
CA THR A 622 -18.04 -7.49 -30.63
C THR A 622 -17.95 -6.73 -31.96
N LYS A 623 -19.01 -6.01 -32.33
CA LYS A 623 -18.97 -5.06 -33.47
C LYS A 623 -17.96 -3.93 -33.28
N TYR A 624 -17.40 -3.77 -32.08
CA TYR A 624 -16.45 -2.73 -31.75
C TYR A 624 -14.98 -3.23 -31.74
N LYS A 625 -14.68 -4.41 -32.23
CA LYS A 625 -13.36 -5.05 -32.23
C LYS A 625 -12.20 -4.18 -32.74
N ASN A 626 -12.48 -3.30 -33.70
CA ASN A 626 -11.48 -2.41 -34.29
C ASN A 626 -11.59 -0.97 -33.79
N LYS A 627 -12.46 -0.69 -32.79
CA LYS A 627 -12.65 0.67 -32.30
C LYS A 627 -11.59 1.01 -31.29
N GLY A 628 -10.81 2.05 -31.59
CA GLY A 628 -9.91 2.67 -30.63
C GLY A 628 -10.67 3.59 -29.66
N PHE A 629 -10.17 3.71 -28.45
CA PHE A 629 -10.68 4.61 -27.41
C PHE A 629 -9.72 5.77 -27.26
N PHE A 630 -10.17 6.97 -27.60
CA PHE A 630 -9.36 8.16 -27.58
C PHE A 630 -9.53 8.93 -26.25
N TYR A 631 -8.42 9.25 -25.61
CA TYR A 631 -8.33 9.92 -24.31
C TYR A 631 -7.53 11.22 -24.44
N PRO A 632 -8.18 12.35 -24.74
CA PRO A 632 -7.53 13.67 -24.77
C PRO A 632 -7.48 14.30 -23.38
N SER A 633 -6.43 15.09 -23.14
CA SER A 633 -6.34 15.97 -21.97
C SER A 633 -5.60 17.26 -22.31
N VAL A 634 -6.08 18.38 -21.78
CA VAL A 634 -5.43 19.69 -21.87
C VAL A 634 -5.42 20.33 -20.48
N GLY A 635 -4.29 20.82 -20.06
CA GLY A 635 -4.12 21.48 -18.77
C GLY A 635 -3.33 22.79 -18.88
N LEU A 636 -3.69 23.77 -18.09
CA LEU A 636 -3.01 25.06 -17.98
C LEU A 636 -2.63 25.31 -16.52
N THR A 637 -1.40 25.77 -16.31
CA THR A 637 -0.89 26.20 -15.00
C THR A 637 -0.31 27.59 -15.11
N TRP A 638 -0.68 28.47 -14.17
CA TRP A 638 -0.12 29.80 -14.02
C TRP A 638 0.48 29.96 -12.63
N LEU A 639 1.79 30.31 -12.58
CA LEU A 639 2.53 30.60 -11.36
C LEU A 639 2.45 32.10 -11.07
N LEU A 640 1.67 32.46 -10.05
CA LEU A 640 1.42 33.86 -9.70
C LEU A 640 2.66 34.51 -9.10
N ASN A 641 3.44 33.79 -8.30
CA ASN A 641 4.66 34.30 -7.67
C ASN A 641 5.79 34.61 -8.66
N GLU A 642 5.77 33.99 -9.84
CA GLU A 642 6.72 34.29 -10.92
C GLU A 642 6.27 35.45 -11.80
N THR A 643 4.99 35.83 -11.71
CA THR A 643 4.38 36.88 -12.54
C THR A 643 4.08 38.14 -11.75
N LEU A 644 3.66 37.97 -10.48
CA LEU A 644 3.22 39.05 -9.59
C LEU A 644 4.14 39.13 -8.39
N LYS A 645 4.40 40.30 -7.87
CA LYS A 645 5.06 40.50 -6.59
C LYS A 645 4.07 40.19 -5.47
N LEU A 646 4.05 38.95 -5.02
CA LEU A 646 3.23 38.53 -3.90
C LEU A 646 3.87 38.92 -2.56
N PRO A 647 3.09 39.17 -1.50
CA PRO A 647 3.61 39.36 -0.15
C PRO A 647 4.52 38.19 0.28
N SER A 648 5.55 38.43 1.08
CA SER A 648 6.57 37.43 1.49
C SER A 648 6.00 36.22 2.25
N TRP A 649 4.83 36.38 2.86
CA TRP A 649 4.14 35.27 3.53
C TRP A 649 3.44 34.29 2.56
N ILE A 650 3.36 34.61 1.25
CA ILE A 650 2.88 33.69 0.22
C ILE A 650 4.09 33.10 -0.50
N SER A 651 4.47 31.86 -0.15
CA SER A 651 5.59 31.18 -0.79
C SER A 651 5.27 30.62 -2.16
N LEU A 652 4.01 30.29 -2.45
CA LEU A 652 3.56 29.78 -3.73
C LEU A 652 2.12 30.21 -4.00
N GLY A 653 1.92 30.93 -5.11
CA GLY A 653 0.61 31.17 -5.72
C GLY A 653 0.53 30.43 -7.05
N LYS A 654 -0.36 29.46 -7.17
CA LYS A 654 -0.52 28.63 -8.38
C LYS A 654 -1.99 28.47 -8.72
N ILE A 655 -2.37 28.88 -9.95
CA ILE A 655 -3.67 28.60 -10.53
C ILE A 655 -3.51 27.52 -11.58
N ARG A 656 -4.36 26.51 -11.56
CA ARG A 656 -4.36 25.45 -12.56
C ARG A 656 -5.78 25.04 -12.94
N GLY A 657 -5.97 24.75 -14.22
CA GLY A 657 -7.19 24.17 -14.77
C GLY A 657 -6.83 23.05 -15.74
N ALA A 658 -7.58 21.95 -15.72
CA ALA A 658 -7.38 20.87 -16.67
C ALA A 658 -8.73 20.28 -17.09
N TRP A 659 -8.80 19.91 -18.35
CA TRP A 659 -9.89 19.16 -18.92
C TRP A 659 -9.35 17.84 -19.47
N SER A 660 -10.04 16.73 -19.22
CA SER A 660 -9.67 15.44 -19.75
C SER A 660 -10.87 14.53 -19.89
N GLN A 661 -10.77 13.58 -20.82
CA GLN A 661 -11.75 12.58 -21.09
C GLN A 661 -11.10 11.21 -20.94
N VAL A 662 -11.61 10.39 -20.00
CA VAL A 662 -11.12 9.03 -19.75
C VAL A 662 -12.31 8.09 -19.68
N GLY A 663 -12.21 6.96 -20.37
CA GLY A 663 -13.22 5.90 -20.37
C GLY A 663 -12.90 4.81 -19.35
N ASN A 664 -13.85 3.93 -19.09
CA ASN A 664 -13.64 2.71 -18.31
C ASN A 664 -13.69 1.50 -19.26
N GLY A 665 -12.73 0.60 -19.15
CA GLY A 665 -12.65 -0.63 -19.94
C GLY A 665 -13.50 -1.75 -19.34
N LEU A 666 -13.66 -2.82 -20.10
CA LEU A 666 -14.20 -4.10 -19.62
C LEU A 666 -13.05 -5.01 -19.23
N ASP A 667 -13.19 -5.69 -18.09
CA ASP A 667 -12.14 -6.58 -17.55
C ASP A 667 -12.19 -7.99 -18.19
N THR A 668 -13.29 -8.33 -18.90
CA THR A 668 -13.49 -9.64 -19.49
C THR A 668 -13.87 -9.54 -20.96
N CYS A 669 -13.45 -10.53 -21.76
CA CYS A 669 -13.86 -10.66 -23.13
C CYS A 669 -15.37 -10.95 -23.22
N LEU A 670 -16.09 -10.17 -24.01
CA LEU A 670 -17.49 -10.45 -24.32
C LEU A 670 -17.56 -11.52 -25.38
N SER A 671 -18.07 -12.70 -25.04
CA SER A 671 -18.34 -13.78 -26.01
C SER A 671 -19.63 -13.49 -26.78
N ALA A 672 -19.55 -13.52 -28.12
CA ALA A 672 -20.72 -13.33 -28.96
C ALA A 672 -21.65 -14.58 -29.06
N THR A 673 -21.25 -15.68 -28.41
CA THR A 673 -21.95 -16.98 -28.56
C THR A 673 -23.18 -17.14 -27.69
N ASN A 674 -23.38 -16.32 -26.65
CA ASN A 674 -24.58 -16.36 -25.82
C ASN A 674 -25.51 -15.19 -26.13
N ALA A 675 -26.80 -15.48 -26.33
CA ALA A 675 -27.83 -14.46 -26.56
C ALA A 675 -27.92 -13.43 -25.40
N GLU A 676 -27.63 -13.85 -24.17
CA GLU A 676 -27.52 -12.97 -23.02
C GLU A 676 -26.34 -11.99 -23.13
N ASN A 677 -25.17 -12.44 -23.60
CA ASN A 677 -24.01 -11.59 -23.80
C ASN A 677 -24.25 -10.59 -24.95
N GLN A 678 -25.06 -10.93 -25.93
CA GLN A 678 -25.51 -9.99 -26.97
C GLN A 678 -26.45 -8.91 -26.39
N GLN A 679 -27.28 -9.25 -25.42
CA GLN A 679 -28.11 -8.27 -24.70
C GLN A 679 -27.24 -7.36 -23.79
N ILE A 680 -26.25 -7.92 -23.11
CA ILE A 680 -25.28 -7.15 -22.30
C ILE A 680 -24.48 -6.22 -23.22
N ALA A 681 -24.00 -6.69 -24.35
CA ALA A 681 -23.31 -5.85 -25.35
C ALA A 681 -24.23 -4.78 -25.97
N LYS A 682 -25.54 -4.98 -26.01
CA LYS A 682 -26.54 -3.99 -26.43
C LYS A 682 -26.91 -3.03 -25.29
N GLN A 683 -26.87 -3.49 -24.05
CA GLN A 683 -27.24 -2.72 -22.87
C GLN A 683 -26.07 -1.92 -22.26
N THR A 684 -24.83 -2.17 -22.69
CA THR A 684 -23.67 -1.36 -22.30
C THR A 684 -23.36 -0.25 -23.33
N PRO A 685 -24.21 0.78 -23.43
CA PRO A 685 -23.85 1.98 -24.16
C PRO A 685 -22.85 2.85 -23.40
N SER A 686 -22.38 2.41 -22.25
CA SER A 686 -21.56 3.22 -21.35
C SER A 686 -20.08 3.30 -21.71
N PHE A 687 -19.68 2.94 -22.92
CA PHE A 687 -18.46 3.45 -23.54
C PHE A 687 -18.59 4.90 -24.04
N ALA A 688 -19.69 5.60 -23.69
CA ALA A 688 -19.66 7.03 -23.78
C ALA A 688 -18.63 7.54 -22.80
N PRO A 689 -17.59 8.24 -23.27
CA PRO A 689 -16.61 8.86 -22.38
C PRO A 689 -17.39 9.75 -21.41
N LYS A 690 -17.31 9.44 -20.13
CA LYS A 690 -17.87 10.34 -19.13
C LYS A 690 -17.00 11.59 -19.14
N ASN A 691 -17.58 12.70 -19.58
CA ASN A 691 -16.93 14.00 -19.48
C ASN A 691 -16.76 14.31 -18.00
N VAL A 692 -15.56 14.07 -17.48
CA VAL A 692 -15.21 14.52 -16.14
C VAL A 692 -14.77 15.96 -16.29
N LYS A 693 -15.67 16.89 -16.03
CA LYS A 693 -15.35 18.30 -15.93
C LYS A 693 -14.38 18.48 -14.76
N SER A 694 -13.15 18.85 -15.06
CA SER A 694 -12.19 19.25 -14.04
C SER A 694 -12.41 20.72 -13.70
N GLY A 695 -12.47 21.02 -12.40
CA GLY A 695 -12.63 22.39 -11.91
C GLY A 695 -11.32 23.20 -11.97
N VAL A 696 -11.43 24.50 -11.88
CA VAL A 696 -10.30 25.41 -11.71
C VAL A 696 -9.88 25.37 -10.24
N PHE A 697 -8.60 25.05 -9.97
CA PHE A 697 -8.06 25.03 -8.62
C PHE A 697 -7.09 26.19 -8.44
N VAL A 698 -7.31 26.99 -7.40
CA VAL A 698 -6.38 28.04 -6.99
C VAL A 698 -5.70 27.57 -5.71
N LEU A 699 -4.37 27.38 -5.77
CA LEU A 699 -3.57 26.97 -4.62
C LEU A 699 -2.73 28.15 -4.16
N PHE A 700 -2.94 28.60 -2.92
CA PHE A 700 -2.05 29.52 -2.24
C PHE A 700 -1.32 28.77 -1.11
N LYS A 701 0.01 28.78 -1.12
CA LYS A 701 0.81 28.32 -0.01
C LYS A 701 1.19 29.54 0.82
N ILE A 702 0.62 29.63 2.02
CA ILE A 702 0.87 30.70 2.97
C ILE A 702 1.94 30.22 3.94
N ILE A 703 3.05 30.93 4.06
CA ILE A 703 3.99 30.75 5.16
C ILE A 703 3.55 31.72 6.25
N GLN A 704 3.05 31.19 7.36
CA GLN A 704 3.01 31.88 8.64
C GLN A 704 4.09 31.32 9.54
N PRO A 705 4.71 32.13 10.40
CA PRO A 705 5.78 31.70 11.29
C PRO A 705 5.40 30.58 12.28
N LEU A 706 4.14 30.31 12.43
CA LEU A 706 3.60 29.27 13.33
C LEU A 706 2.58 28.43 12.58
N HIS A 707 2.97 27.19 12.27
CA HIS A 707 2.21 26.08 11.67
C HIS A 707 2.05 26.11 10.15
N ASN A 708 2.44 25.01 9.53
CA ASN A 708 2.18 24.64 8.13
C ASN A 708 0.69 24.75 7.77
N LYS A 709 0.19 25.92 7.43
CA LYS A 709 -1.18 26.10 6.96
C LYS A 709 -1.19 26.19 5.44
N ARG A 710 -1.69 25.15 4.79
CA ARG A 710 -2.02 25.18 3.36
C ARG A 710 -3.46 25.64 3.22
N VAL A 711 -3.70 26.74 2.52
CA VAL A 711 -5.05 27.16 2.17
C VAL A 711 -5.28 26.77 0.71
N ALA A 712 -6.21 25.86 0.47
CA ALA A 712 -6.69 25.53 -0.87
C ALA A 712 -8.05 26.23 -1.06
N ILE A 713 -8.15 27.08 -2.06
CA ILE A 713 -9.42 27.69 -2.48
C ILE A 713 -9.91 26.85 -3.65
N LEU A 714 -10.96 26.08 -3.42
CA LEU A 714 -11.66 25.31 -4.44
C LEU A 714 -12.82 26.15 -4.97
N LYS A 715 -12.85 26.40 -6.27
CA LYS A 715 -14.02 26.96 -6.93
C LYS A 715 -14.61 25.89 -7.84
N GLU A 716 -15.74 25.36 -7.46
CA GLU A 716 -16.56 24.52 -8.30
C GLU A 716 -17.43 25.39 -9.23
N SER A 717 -17.60 24.97 -10.47
CA SER A 717 -18.09 25.81 -11.57
C SER A 717 -19.57 26.15 -11.54
N ASP A 718 -20.34 25.75 -10.54
CA ASP A 718 -21.82 25.98 -10.54
C ASP A 718 -22.40 26.58 -9.27
N GLU A 719 -21.62 26.88 -8.23
CA GLU A 719 -22.14 27.71 -7.12
C GLU A 719 -21.04 28.61 -6.53
N LYS A 720 -21.40 29.88 -6.36
CA LYS A 720 -20.57 30.92 -5.75
C LYS A 720 -20.40 30.67 -4.25
N ARG A 721 -19.57 29.70 -3.84
CA ARG A 721 -19.18 29.57 -2.44
C ARG A 721 -17.66 29.50 -2.30
N LEU A 722 -17.12 30.45 -1.57
CA LEU A 722 -15.73 30.42 -1.09
C LEU A 722 -15.67 29.48 0.11
N ILE A 723 -14.99 28.35 -0.02
CA ILE A 723 -14.76 27.43 1.09
C ILE A 723 -13.32 27.61 1.56
N PHE A 724 -13.16 28.12 2.78
CA PHE A 724 -11.87 28.14 3.47
C PHE A 724 -11.67 26.80 4.18
N ILE A 725 -10.70 26.02 3.76
CA ILE A 725 -10.34 24.77 4.46
C ILE A 725 -9.16 25.08 5.38
N TYR A 726 -9.44 25.13 6.67
CA TYR A 726 -8.41 25.09 7.71
C TYR A 726 -7.99 23.65 7.98
N PRO A 727 -6.72 23.35 8.23
CA PRO A 727 -6.27 22.03 8.61
C PRO A 727 -6.52 21.81 10.12
N PHE A 728 -7.79 21.71 10.50
CA PHE A 728 -8.20 21.13 11.77
C PHE A 728 -9.39 20.21 11.53
N SER A 729 -9.28 19.00 12.09
CA SER A 729 -10.36 18.04 12.20
C SER A 729 -11.66 18.72 12.67
N LEU A 730 -12.62 18.82 11.78
CA LEU A 730 -14.01 19.03 12.18
C LEU A 730 -14.92 18.46 11.08
N ILE A 731 -15.51 17.35 11.41
CA ILE A 731 -16.86 16.86 11.17
C ILE A 731 -17.56 17.52 9.98
N PHE A 732 -17.65 16.79 8.87
CA PHE A 732 -18.70 17.01 7.89
C PHE A 732 -20.02 16.54 8.49
N GLN A 733 -20.89 17.47 8.84
CA GLN A 733 -22.30 17.20 8.92
C GLN A 733 -22.93 17.48 7.57
N ASP A 734 -23.67 16.50 7.11
CA ASP A 734 -24.46 16.53 5.90
C ASP A 734 -25.35 17.77 5.81
N PHE A 735 -25.27 18.48 4.69
CA PHE A 735 -26.40 19.25 4.18
C PHE A 735 -26.82 18.66 2.83
N THR A 736 -27.66 17.65 2.91
CA THR A 736 -28.62 17.35 1.86
C THR A 736 -29.92 18.05 2.19
N SER A 737 -30.30 19.02 1.42
CA SER A 737 -31.71 19.27 1.12
C SER A 737 -31.87 20.31 0.01
N SER A 738 -32.66 19.85 -0.95
CA SER A 738 -33.33 20.42 -2.09
C SER A 738 -32.54 20.56 -3.37
#